data_0fe9b4defc86ba9b8ed19a438e0f8f18
#
_entry.id   0fe9b4defc86ba9b8ed19a438e0f8f18
#
_cell.length_a   1.000
_cell.length_b   1.000
_cell.length_c   1.000
_cell.angle_alpha   90.00
_cell.angle_beta   90.00
_cell.angle_gamma   90.00
#
_symmetry.space_group_name_H-M   'P 1'
#
loop_
_entity.id
_entity.type
_entity.pdbx_description
1 polymer ?
#
loop_
_entity_poly.entity_id
_entity_poly.type
_entity_poly.pdbx_seq_one_letter_code
_entity_poly.pdbx_strand_id
1 'polypeptide(L)'
;MKNYFLVLACLFCLVSNSISQNYLGVNTSNYAGVMGNDVNPASFVDGRFSFDLNLFSTNLNFYQNFGYLDTKYMRELQQNSLGQTYWWLKSFSDTAIFNQWGDDAFQEFNLEPFSEGIIKHLYDTLTEAHRGINMNFQFDLLNFAFHLTPKIAVGFNAKARSILNVDNMDSKLAVLAESGLDTSDLWGRTLPEELLNLNHMTWTEYGLNYGQVIYDKDQHFLKVGGDVKYMQGYTAAYVYTDNFKYGLVDEDTSFFLQGDFAYGYSDNFDKLLEGNIQTGLFGLPRPSSKSGFGFDLGAVYEWRPKYKNYKFDMDGQSNLWMRNQNKYELRIGASLLDIGALRFNKGGLSRDFSVDVQRHFDLNQFETATSLQGFDEIIDSLIFQSINPDEWTRGERDTSSVFWVQTPSAFSLQVDYHIWKYFYVNATTMLNLISNKRAAKVKVANQFSITPSFDYAWFGVHVPMSFNEYTGFKAGVATRLGPLTVGLTDFRTLFARGKVRGIDLFAGVRIPVLYDPIKDIDGDGVSDKNDDCITEPGIWAFKGCPDTDGDGIKDSEDECKDEPGPIDLKGCPDLDGDKIIDKRDSCPDDPGLKEFDGCPDRDGDKIMDKEDDCPDEAGLKEFNGCPDKDGDGIPDKDDDCPEIAGPKEFTGCPDTDLDGIRDIDDACPTDSGSVDFQGCPDTDLDGLFDFVDDCPEVAGPKENNGCPWPDSDGDGLLDKDDDCPNTPGPKTNKGCPYKDSDGDGLFDKDDDCPNTPGPVDNKGCPIVEDSIVEVLNKAFDNLEFETAKDIIKDASKESLDELSEVLLERSTWKLEISGHTDNVGDENANMVLSKKRAEALRNYLAEKGVKLDRLIVFYYGETRPIADNATAEGRQKNRRVEMKIVFE
;
A
#
# COMPACT_ATOMS: atom_id res chain seq x y z
N MET A 1 4.52 -21.85 -5.47
CA MET A 1 5.42 -22.34 -4.41
C MET A 1 6.76 -22.88 -4.91
N LYS A 2 6.83 -23.77 -5.91
CA LYS A 2 8.14 -24.31 -6.37
C LYS A 2 9.12 -23.27 -6.91
N ASN A 3 8.67 -22.25 -7.61
CA ASN A 3 9.58 -21.23 -8.20
C ASN A 3 10.10 -20.21 -7.20
N TYR A 4 9.38 -19.93 -6.12
CA TYR A 4 9.83 -19.05 -5.05
C TYR A 4 10.85 -19.74 -4.13
N PHE A 5 10.73 -21.05 -3.96
CA PHE A 5 11.72 -21.86 -3.26
C PHE A 5 13.06 -21.90 -4.01
N LEU A 6 13.04 -21.85 -5.35
CA LEU A 6 14.25 -21.81 -6.17
C LEU A 6 14.95 -20.44 -6.08
N VAL A 7 14.21 -19.34 -6.02
CA VAL A 7 14.77 -17.99 -5.81
C VAL A 7 15.38 -17.87 -4.41
N LEU A 8 14.71 -18.41 -3.37
CA LEU A 8 15.28 -18.51 -2.03
C LEU A 8 16.53 -19.42 -2.02
N ALA A 9 16.50 -20.56 -2.72
CA ALA A 9 17.66 -21.45 -2.82
C ALA A 9 18.82 -20.86 -3.62
N CYS A 10 18.56 -20.08 -4.66
CA CYS A 10 19.61 -19.33 -5.39
C CYS A 10 20.21 -18.20 -4.56
N LEU A 11 19.40 -17.50 -3.73
CA LEU A 11 19.91 -16.57 -2.72
C LEU A 11 20.79 -17.30 -1.68
N PHE A 12 20.44 -18.54 -1.34
CA PHE A 12 21.22 -19.37 -0.41
C PHE A 12 22.59 -19.77 -0.97
N CYS A 13 22.70 -19.99 -2.28
CA CYS A 13 23.96 -20.37 -2.94
C CYS A 13 24.92 -19.20 -3.20
N LEU A 14 24.45 -17.95 -3.14
CA LEU A 14 25.27 -16.76 -3.36
C LEU A 14 25.87 -16.17 -2.08
N VAL A 15 25.52 -16.69 -0.90
CA VAL A 15 25.94 -16.14 0.41
C VAL A 15 26.79 -17.15 1.17
N SER A 16 28.01 -17.32 0.74
CA SER A 16 29.01 -18.12 1.49
C SER A 16 29.70 -17.37 2.64
N ASN A 17 29.34 -16.08 2.90
CA ASN A 17 29.89 -15.26 3.99
C ASN A 17 28.77 -14.50 4.70
N SER A 18 28.62 -14.68 6.00
CA SER A 18 27.41 -14.39 6.79
C SER A 18 27.55 -13.25 7.82
N ILE A 19 26.44 -12.69 8.35
CA ILE A 19 26.37 -11.28 8.80
C ILE A 19 25.58 -11.04 10.12
N SER A 20 25.88 -10.05 10.99
CA SER A 20 25.26 -9.74 12.31
C SER A 20 24.29 -8.55 12.31
N GLN A 21 23.18 -8.61 13.05
CA GLN A 21 22.10 -7.63 13.09
C GLN A 21 21.62 -7.33 14.50
N ASN A 22 21.38 -6.04 14.84
CA ASN A 22 20.77 -5.60 16.09
C ASN A 22 19.27 -5.90 16.15
N TYR A 23 18.71 -6.18 17.33
CA TYR A 23 17.28 -6.46 17.58
C TYR A 23 16.67 -7.50 16.63
N LEU A 24 17.41 -8.57 16.38
CA LEU A 24 17.10 -9.56 15.35
C LEU A 24 15.68 -10.12 15.47
N GLY A 25 14.93 -10.04 14.37
CA GLY A 25 13.55 -10.48 14.28
C GLY A 25 12.51 -9.40 14.58
N VAL A 26 12.78 -8.45 15.47
CA VAL A 26 11.85 -7.38 15.82
C VAL A 26 12.00 -6.17 14.88
N ASN A 27 13.23 -5.82 14.53
CA ASN A 27 13.54 -4.66 13.69
C ASN A 27 13.01 -4.73 12.25
N THR A 28 12.65 -5.91 11.78
CA THR A 28 12.02 -6.13 10.45
C THR A 28 10.52 -6.35 10.53
N SER A 29 9.93 -6.37 11.73
CA SER A 29 8.50 -6.58 11.94
C SER A 29 7.65 -5.42 11.39
N ASN A 30 6.36 -5.67 11.17
CA ASN A 30 5.41 -4.62 10.78
C ASN A 30 5.21 -3.55 11.85
N TYR A 31 5.55 -3.89 13.08
CA TYR A 31 5.46 -3.01 14.25
C TYR A 31 6.85 -2.70 14.82
N ALA A 32 7.90 -2.76 14.00
CA ALA A 32 9.25 -2.37 14.39
C ALA A 32 9.33 -0.89 14.80
N GLY A 33 8.58 -0.01 14.13
CA GLY A 33 8.61 1.42 14.38
C GLY A 33 10.03 1.99 14.24
N VAL A 34 10.46 2.81 15.22
CA VAL A 34 11.79 3.41 15.23
C VAL A 34 12.94 2.41 15.31
N MET A 35 12.71 1.21 15.86
CA MET A 35 13.74 0.14 15.89
C MET A 35 14.05 -0.40 14.49
N GLY A 36 13.14 -0.23 13.54
CA GLY A 36 13.37 -0.61 12.14
C GLY A 36 14.43 0.23 11.42
N ASN A 37 14.75 1.42 11.94
CA ASN A 37 15.76 2.31 11.36
C ASN A 37 17.15 1.70 11.41
N ASP A 38 17.44 0.85 12.40
CA ASP A 38 18.72 0.16 12.52
C ASP A 38 19.03 -0.80 11.36
N VAL A 39 18.00 -1.14 10.58
CA VAL A 39 18.14 -2.05 9.43
C VAL A 39 17.86 -1.31 8.12
N ASN A 40 16.90 -0.38 8.14
CA ASN A 40 16.55 0.40 6.96
C ASN A 40 15.84 1.71 7.36
N PRO A 41 16.45 2.86 7.11
CA PRO A 41 15.88 4.17 7.48
C PRO A 41 14.61 4.56 6.72
N ALA A 42 14.16 3.79 5.73
CA ALA A 42 12.85 3.96 5.10
C ALA A 42 11.72 3.17 5.78
N SER A 43 12.04 2.33 6.78
CA SER A 43 11.09 1.39 7.37
C SER A 43 9.95 2.06 8.15
N PHE A 44 10.20 3.20 8.80
CA PHE A 44 9.23 3.90 9.63
C PHE A 44 8.19 4.71 8.83
N VAL A 45 8.45 5.01 7.56
CA VAL A 45 7.51 5.70 6.66
C VAL A 45 6.34 4.79 6.32
N ASP A 46 5.12 5.31 6.26
CA ASP A 46 3.88 4.54 6.10
C ASP A 46 3.78 3.39 7.13
N GLY A 47 4.33 3.65 8.31
CA GLY A 47 4.26 2.73 9.46
C GLY A 47 2.86 2.67 10.07
N ARG A 48 2.71 1.77 11.07
CA ARG A 48 1.46 1.57 11.81
C ARG A 48 1.25 2.56 12.95
N PHE A 49 2.24 3.44 13.17
CA PHE A 49 2.26 4.38 14.29
C PHE A 49 2.05 5.81 13.78
N SER A 50 1.18 6.56 14.45
CA SER A 50 1.09 8.01 14.29
C SER A 50 2.29 8.70 14.96
N PHE A 51 2.69 8.18 16.12
CA PHE A 51 3.87 8.55 16.88
C PHE A 51 4.47 7.29 17.51
N ASP A 52 5.78 7.19 17.53
CA ASP A 52 6.51 6.08 18.14
C ASP A 52 7.67 6.63 18.95
N LEU A 53 7.75 6.26 20.22
CA LEU A 53 8.77 6.71 21.15
C LEU A 53 9.44 5.51 21.81
N ASN A 54 10.70 5.26 21.50
CA ASN A 54 11.56 4.36 22.27
C ASN A 54 12.19 5.14 23.41
N LEU A 55 11.81 4.80 24.64
CA LEU A 55 12.34 5.45 25.86
C LEU A 55 13.77 5.03 26.11
N PHE A 56 14.02 3.76 26.01
CA PHE A 56 15.35 3.18 26.03
C PHE A 56 15.32 1.76 25.47
N SER A 57 16.40 1.35 24.89
CA SER A 57 16.64 -0.05 24.53
C SER A 57 18.12 -0.37 24.56
N THR A 58 18.44 -1.64 24.77
CA THR A 58 19.82 -2.12 24.78
C THR A 58 19.93 -3.38 23.95
N ASN A 59 21.07 -3.51 23.31
CA ASN A 59 21.41 -4.68 22.52
C ASN A 59 22.88 -5.04 22.78
N LEU A 60 23.12 -6.29 23.13
CA LEU A 60 24.44 -6.88 23.33
C LEU A 60 24.62 -8.06 22.39
N ASN A 61 25.60 -7.98 21.50
CA ASN A 61 26.04 -9.06 20.66
C ASN A 61 27.47 -9.40 21.04
N PHE A 62 27.72 -10.64 21.38
CA PHE A 62 29.04 -11.19 21.60
C PHE A 62 29.19 -12.44 20.72
N TYR A 63 30.12 -12.43 19.79
CA TYR A 63 30.39 -13.52 18.87
C TYR A 63 31.86 -13.85 18.88
N GLN A 64 32.17 -15.13 18.89
CA GLN A 64 33.53 -15.60 18.81
C GLN A 64 33.60 -17.01 18.17
N ASN A 65 34.73 -17.33 17.58
CA ASN A 65 35.02 -18.64 17.02
C ASN A 65 36.31 -19.28 17.60
N PHE A 66 36.89 -18.71 18.65
CA PHE A 66 38.00 -19.26 19.39
C PHE A 66 37.66 -20.59 20.03
N GLY A 67 36.55 -20.65 20.72
CA GLY A 67 36.11 -21.83 21.47
C GLY A 67 34.58 -21.93 21.53
N TYR A 68 34.10 -22.66 22.49
CA TYR A 68 32.68 -22.72 22.83
C TYR A 68 32.52 -22.97 24.35
N LEU A 69 31.47 -22.42 24.91
CA LEU A 69 31.02 -22.77 26.20
C LEU A 69 30.18 -24.05 26.11
N ASP A 70 30.64 -25.16 26.73
CA ASP A 70 29.77 -26.33 26.87
C ASP A 70 28.81 -26.10 28.04
N THR A 71 27.54 -26.00 27.71
CA THR A 71 26.46 -25.73 28.69
C THR A 71 26.29 -26.85 29.73
N LYS A 72 26.99 -27.97 29.60
CA LYS A 72 27.10 -28.98 30.63
C LYS A 72 27.70 -28.41 31.94
N TYR A 73 28.74 -27.60 31.82
CA TYR A 73 29.39 -26.93 32.96
C TYR A 73 28.49 -25.85 33.57
N MET A 74 27.66 -25.14 32.77
CA MET A 74 26.66 -24.21 33.31
C MET A 74 25.63 -24.93 34.17
N ARG A 75 25.28 -26.19 33.87
CA ARG A 75 24.35 -27.01 34.65
C ARG A 75 24.95 -27.50 35.96
N GLU A 76 26.22 -27.85 35.97
CA GLU A 76 26.98 -28.19 37.17
C GLU A 76 27.14 -26.99 38.10
N LEU A 77 27.38 -25.80 37.56
CA LEU A 77 27.33 -24.52 38.30
C LEU A 77 25.94 -24.26 38.88
N GLN A 78 24.86 -24.51 38.13
CA GLN A 78 23.50 -24.39 38.64
C GLN A 78 23.16 -25.40 39.75
N GLN A 79 23.67 -26.65 39.69
CA GLN A 79 23.43 -27.66 40.70
C GLN A 79 24.23 -27.41 41.99
N ASN A 80 25.42 -26.85 41.85
CA ASN A 80 26.26 -26.51 43.00
C ASN A 80 25.92 -25.17 43.62
N SER A 81 25.17 -24.31 42.94
CA SER A 81 24.87 -22.93 43.34
C SER A 81 23.38 -22.64 43.57
N LEU A 82 22.58 -23.66 43.99
CA LEU A 82 21.19 -23.37 44.44
C LEU A 82 21.13 -22.35 45.59
N GLY A 83 22.28 -22.04 46.21
CA GLY A 83 22.48 -20.95 47.16
C GLY A 83 22.93 -19.62 46.48
N GLN A 84 23.58 -19.69 45.32
CA GLN A 84 24.18 -18.51 44.64
C GLN A 84 23.32 -17.94 43.48
N THR A 85 22.40 -18.73 42.93
CA THR A 85 21.50 -18.25 41.87
C THR A 85 20.57 -17.13 42.37
N TYR A 86 20.28 -17.13 43.64
CA TYR A 86 19.58 -16.03 44.33
C TYR A 86 20.41 -14.73 44.36
N TRP A 87 21.70 -14.86 44.31
CA TRP A 87 22.67 -13.76 44.31
C TRP A 87 22.71 -13.05 42.97
N TRP A 88 22.61 -13.75 41.87
CA TRP A 88 22.64 -13.18 40.53
C TRP A 88 21.41 -12.31 40.22
N LEU A 89 20.22 -12.75 40.58
CA LEU A 89 18.99 -11.97 40.51
C LEU A 89 18.96 -10.82 41.54
N LYS A 90 19.57 -10.98 42.68
CA LYS A 90 19.66 -9.94 43.70
C LYS A 90 20.65 -8.86 43.34
N SER A 91 21.72 -9.19 42.59
CA SER A 91 22.68 -8.22 42.08
C SER A 91 22.10 -7.27 41.05
N PHE A 92 21.05 -7.67 40.32
CA PHE A 92 20.32 -6.75 39.41
C PHE A 92 19.38 -5.76 40.15
N SER A 93 19.02 -6.03 41.39
CA SER A 93 18.11 -5.19 42.19
C SER A 93 18.84 -4.15 43.07
N ASP A 94 20.12 -4.34 43.32
CA ASP A 94 20.89 -3.38 44.12
C ASP A 94 21.62 -2.38 43.23
N THR A 95 21.19 -1.13 43.31
CA THR A 95 21.76 0.04 42.60
C THR A 95 23.23 0.32 42.88
N ALA A 96 23.90 -0.55 43.61
CA ALA A 96 25.33 -0.46 43.95
C ALA A 96 26.27 -0.92 42.83
N ILE A 97 25.76 -1.61 41.75
CA ILE A 97 26.63 -2.16 40.71
C ILE A 97 27.27 -1.08 39.84
N PHE A 98 26.68 0.13 39.77
CA PHE A 98 27.26 1.21 38.98
C PHE A 98 28.37 1.96 39.68
N ASN A 99 28.55 1.77 40.99
CA ASN A 99 29.54 2.55 41.76
C ASN A 99 30.81 1.73 42.15
N GLN A 100 30.91 0.46 41.79
CA GLN A 100 32.10 -0.39 42.12
C GLN A 100 32.60 -1.11 40.88
N TRP A 101 32.99 -0.34 39.86
CA TRP A 101 33.94 -0.82 38.86
C TRP A 101 35.35 -0.47 39.33
N GLY A 102 35.72 -0.97 40.45
CA GLY A 102 37.09 -0.97 40.98
C GLY A 102 37.67 -2.36 40.86
N ASP A 103 38.97 -2.44 40.94
CA ASP A 103 39.84 -3.61 40.68
C ASP A 103 39.41 -4.98 41.30
N ASP A 104 38.51 -4.99 42.26
CA ASP A 104 38.08 -6.23 42.94
C ASP A 104 36.95 -7.00 42.21
N ALA A 105 36.22 -6.39 41.24
CA ALA A 105 35.11 -7.05 40.55
C ALA A 105 35.58 -8.11 39.52
N PHE A 106 36.80 -8.03 39.06
CA PHE A 106 37.38 -9.03 38.17
C PHE A 106 38.03 -10.19 38.88
N GLN A 107 38.42 -10.03 40.16
CA GLN A 107 39.08 -11.13 40.97
C GLN A 107 38.07 -12.11 41.56
N GLU A 108 36.79 -11.78 41.73
CA GLU A 108 35.76 -12.72 42.20
C GLU A 108 35.07 -13.55 41.12
N PHE A 109 35.26 -13.21 39.85
CA PHE A 109 34.82 -14.05 38.73
C PHE A 109 35.90 -15.13 38.52
N ASN A 110 35.79 -16.29 39.19
CA ASN A 110 36.58 -17.44 38.85
C ASN A 110 36.24 -17.94 37.43
N LEU A 111 36.98 -17.47 36.44
CA LEU A 111 36.85 -17.82 35.03
C LEU A 111 37.53 -19.16 34.71
N GLU A 112 38.17 -19.84 35.68
CA GLU A 112 38.86 -21.12 35.45
C GLU A 112 38.00 -22.17 34.73
N PRO A 113 36.71 -22.37 35.04
CA PRO A 113 35.89 -23.30 34.26
C PRO A 113 35.60 -22.82 32.82
N PHE A 114 35.64 -21.51 32.60
CA PHE A 114 35.48 -20.91 31.26
C PHE A 114 36.74 -21.08 30.43
N SER A 115 37.90 -20.87 31.04
CA SER A 115 39.19 -20.98 30.37
C SER A 115 39.50 -22.43 29.98
N GLU A 116 39.33 -23.40 30.89
CA GLU A 116 39.55 -24.81 30.57
C GLU A 116 38.72 -25.34 29.42
N GLY A 117 37.46 -24.95 29.29
CA GLY A 117 36.60 -25.36 28.19
C GLY A 117 37.01 -24.76 26.84
N ILE A 118 37.44 -23.51 26.85
CA ILE A 118 37.94 -22.79 25.67
C ILE A 118 39.29 -23.34 25.25
N ILE A 119 40.24 -23.48 26.17
CA ILE A 119 41.58 -24.01 25.96
C ILE A 119 41.48 -25.41 25.35
N LYS A 120 40.71 -26.32 25.91
CA LYS A 120 40.55 -27.66 25.37
C LYS A 120 40.08 -27.67 23.94
N HIS A 121 39.15 -26.78 23.56
CA HIS A 121 38.66 -26.67 22.19
C HIS A 121 39.71 -26.06 21.27
N LEU A 122 40.52 -25.11 21.71
CA LEU A 122 41.61 -24.53 20.94
C LEU A 122 42.69 -25.60 20.64
N TYR A 123 43.05 -26.43 21.62
CA TYR A 123 44.02 -27.55 21.42
C TYR A 123 43.47 -28.64 20.50
N ASP A 124 42.20 -29.01 20.62
CA ASP A 124 41.56 -30.02 19.80
C ASP A 124 41.37 -29.57 18.32
N THR A 125 41.52 -28.27 18.03
CA THR A 125 41.32 -27.67 16.70
C THR A 125 42.40 -26.72 16.25
N LEU A 126 43.69 -27.07 16.53
CA LEU A 126 44.86 -26.38 15.95
C LEU A 126 44.87 -26.55 14.42
N THR A 127 43.93 -25.88 13.76
CA THR A 127 43.79 -25.80 12.30
C THR A 127 44.33 -24.44 11.83
N GLU A 128 44.70 -24.32 10.57
CA GLU A 128 45.09 -23.03 9.95
C GLU A 128 43.93 -22.03 9.83
N ALA A 129 42.86 -22.20 10.60
CA ALA A 129 41.67 -21.35 10.56
C ALA A 129 41.88 -20.07 11.36
N HIS A 130 41.67 -18.94 10.70
CA HIS A 130 41.63 -17.64 11.37
C HIS A 130 40.48 -17.54 12.37
N ARG A 131 40.77 -16.93 13.50
CA ARG A 131 39.83 -16.76 14.62
C ARG A 131 39.46 -15.28 14.78
N GLY A 132 38.35 -15.03 15.44
CA GLY A 132 37.91 -13.66 15.67
C GLY A 132 36.87 -13.51 16.76
N ILE A 133 36.78 -12.29 17.27
CA ILE A 133 35.78 -11.83 18.21
C ILE A 133 35.07 -10.65 17.59
N ASN A 134 33.75 -10.60 17.70
CA ASN A 134 32.96 -9.41 17.44
C ASN A 134 32.04 -9.16 18.63
N MET A 135 32.28 -8.07 19.33
CA MET A 135 31.41 -7.61 20.41
C MET A 135 30.83 -6.26 20.03
N ASN A 136 29.52 -6.15 20.05
CA ASN A 136 28.78 -4.92 19.77
C ASN A 136 27.80 -4.67 20.90
N PHE A 137 27.93 -3.54 21.55
CA PHE A 137 27.00 -3.03 22.55
C PHE A 137 26.37 -1.76 22.03
N GLN A 138 25.04 -1.71 22.05
CA GLN A 138 24.27 -0.52 21.70
C GLN A 138 23.27 -0.22 22.81
N PHE A 139 23.19 1.05 23.17
CA PHE A 139 22.20 1.57 24.08
C PHE A 139 21.50 2.76 23.43
N ASP A 140 20.21 2.61 23.19
CA ASP A 140 19.38 3.69 22.68
C ASP A 140 18.87 4.53 23.84
N LEU A 141 19.20 5.82 23.82
CA LEU A 141 18.87 6.75 24.89
C LEU A 141 17.46 7.33 24.70
N LEU A 142 17.15 7.76 23.48
CA LEU A 142 15.87 8.36 23.11
C LEU A 142 15.71 8.32 21.60
N ASN A 143 14.73 7.59 21.11
CA ASN A 143 14.43 7.56 19.70
C ASN A 143 12.94 7.81 19.51
N PHE A 144 12.56 8.71 18.61
CA PHE A 144 11.16 8.92 18.28
C PHE A 144 10.98 9.21 16.78
N ALA A 145 9.79 8.89 16.28
CA ALA A 145 9.37 9.23 14.93
C ALA A 145 7.88 9.54 14.88
N PHE A 146 7.49 10.40 13.97
CA PHE A 146 6.10 10.75 13.69
C PHE A 146 5.89 11.14 12.23
N HIS A 147 4.66 11.06 11.78
CA HIS A 147 4.29 11.44 10.42
C HIS A 147 3.84 12.91 10.36
N LEU A 148 4.53 13.70 9.53
CA LEU A 148 4.12 15.08 9.22
C LEU A 148 2.92 15.08 8.25
N THR A 149 2.93 14.15 7.30
CA THR A 149 1.86 13.93 6.33
C THR A 149 1.68 12.42 6.12
N PRO A 150 0.63 11.96 5.43
CA PRO A 150 0.51 10.55 5.06
C PRO A 150 1.71 9.97 4.29
N LYS A 151 2.52 10.82 3.66
CA LYS A 151 3.65 10.40 2.81
C LYS A 151 5.01 10.77 3.37
N ILE A 152 5.09 11.58 4.42
CA ILE A 152 6.36 12.09 4.98
C ILE A 152 6.39 11.79 6.47
N ALA A 153 7.47 11.18 6.91
CA ALA A 153 7.76 10.96 8.32
C ALA A 153 9.15 11.50 8.67
N VAL A 154 9.29 11.97 9.91
CA VAL A 154 10.54 12.47 10.48
C VAL A 154 10.79 11.83 11.84
N GLY A 155 12.04 11.76 12.25
CA GLY A 155 12.41 11.19 13.52
C GLY A 155 13.74 11.71 14.02
N PHE A 156 14.02 11.36 15.27
CA PHE A 156 15.28 11.62 15.94
C PHE A 156 15.73 10.35 16.66
N ASN A 157 17.03 10.12 16.67
CA ASN A 157 17.62 9.05 17.45
C ASN A 157 18.86 9.54 18.20
N ALA A 158 19.04 9.02 19.41
CA ALA A 158 20.24 9.19 20.21
C ALA A 158 20.69 7.85 20.74
N LYS A 159 21.92 7.44 20.42
CA LYS A 159 22.47 6.12 20.73
C LYS A 159 23.88 6.24 21.28
N ALA A 160 24.21 5.35 22.20
CA ALA A 160 25.58 5.06 22.59
C ALA A 160 26.00 3.69 22.08
N ARG A 161 27.17 3.59 21.48
CA ARG A 161 27.65 2.35 20.87
C ARG A 161 29.08 2.08 21.27
N SER A 162 29.42 0.80 21.47
CA SER A 162 30.76 0.32 21.69
C SER A 162 30.99 -0.96 20.89
N ILE A 163 32.02 -0.97 20.07
CA ILE A 163 32.36 -2.14 19.26
C ILE A 163 33.80 -2.52 19.51
N LEU A 164 34.02 -3.82 19.73
CA LEU A 164 35.32 -4.47 19.78
C LEU A 164 35.36 -5.55 18.69
N ASN A 165 36.35 -5.49 17.85
CA ASN A 165 36.62 -6.51 16.84
C ASN A 165 38.04 -7.07 17.02
N VAL A 166 38.17 -8.40 16.99
CA VAL A 166 39.41 -9.09 16.75
C VAL A 166 39.22 -9.93 15.49
N ASP A 167 40.05 -9.72 14.49
CA ASP A 167 39.87 -10.37 13.21
C ASP A 167 41.16 -11.02 12.76
N ASN A 168 41.02 -12.16 12.09
CA ASN A 168 42.10 -12.92 11.46
C ASN A 168 43.23 -13.37 12.41
N MET A 169 42.98 -13.50 13.70
CA MET A 169 43.96 -14.07 14.62
C MET A 169 44.18 -15.55 14.31
N ASP A 170 45.41 -15.96 14.10
CA ASP A 170 45.76 -17.38 13.96
C ASP A 170 45.41 -18.15 15.25
N SER A 171 44.92 -19.39 15.09
CA SER A 171 44.53 -20.20 16.23
C SER A 171 45.69 -20.48 17.22
N LYS A 172 46.92 -20.50 16.75
CA LYS A 172 48.11 -20.70 17.55
C LYS A 172 48.46 -19.45 18.38
N LEU A 173 48.34 -18.27 17.79
CA LEU A 173 48.45 -17.00 18.52
C LEU A 173 47.36 -16.87 19.60
N ALA A 174 46.13 -17.33 19.29
CA ALA A 174 45.06 -17.36 20.27
C ALA A 174 45.37 -18.30 21.45
N VAL A 175 45.96 -19.45 21.19
CA VAL A 175 46.43 -20.39 22.26
C VAL A 175 47.53 -19.73 23.09
N LEU A 176 48.51 -19.09 22.48
CA LEU A 176 49.58 -18.39 23.21
C LEU A 176 49.05 -17.25 24.07
N ALA A 177 48.04 -16.52 23.58
CA ALA A 177 47.45 -15.43 24.33
C ALA A 177 46.64 -15.91 25.55
N GLU A 178 46.13 -17.15 25.52
CA GLU A 178 45.30 -17.73 26.60
C GLU A 178 46.20 -18.56 27.57
N SER A 179 47.09 -19.41 27.03
CA SER A 179 47.85 -20.37 27.83
C SER A 179 49.22 -19.83 28.26
N GLY A 180 49.55 -18.58 27.81
CA GLY A 180 50.90 -18.08 27.94
C GLY A 180 51.88 -18.77 26.99
N LEU A 181 53.16 -18.55 27.18
CA LEU A 181 54.21 -19.09 26.34
C LEU A 181 54.57 -20.56 26.64
N ASP A 182 53.98 -21.16 27.68
CA ASP A 182 54.20 -22.54 28.15
C ASP A 182 53.80 -23.65 27.15
N THR A 183 53.33 -23.28 25.97
CA THR A 183 52.81 -24.21 24.96
C THR A 183 53.95 -24.84 24.18
N SER A 184 54.55 -25.85 24.72
CA SER A 184 55.72 -26.52 24.14
C SER A 184 55.56 -27.07 22.74
N ASP A 185 54.32 -27.38 22.32
CA ASP A 185 54.00 -27.83 20.95
C ASP A 185 54.25 -26.77 19.89
N LEU A 186 54.37 -25.51 20.26
CA LEU A 186 54.61 -24.37 19.34
C LEU A 186 56.08 -23.96 19.32
N TRP A 187 56.92 -24.50 20.20
CA TRP A 187 58.35 -24.18 20.26
C TRP A 187 59.13 -24.70 19.04
N GLY A 188 60.09 -23.91 18.58
CA GLY A 188 60.93 -24.25 17.43
C GLY A 188 60.21 -24.15 16.08
N ARG A 189 59.01 -23.56 16.02
CA ARG A 189 58.21 -23.39 14.82
C ARG A 189 58.15 -21.91 14.39
N THR A 190 58.13 -21.67 13.09
CA THR A 190 57.74 -20.38 12.55
C THR A 190 56.23 -20.32 12.47
N LEU A 191 55.68 -19.32 13.08
CA LEU A 191 54.21 -19.11 13.17
C LEU A 191 53.89 -17.86 12.35
N PRO A 192 53.22 -18.02 11.20
CA PRO A 192 52.77 -16.88 10.41
C PRO A 192 51.46 -16.35 10.95
N GLU A 193 51.37 -15.05 11.13
CA GLU A 193 50.17 -14.31 11.33
C GLU A 193 50.11 -13.23 10.24
N GLU A 194 49.37 -13.46 9.17
CA GLU A 194 49.43 -12.60 7.97
C GLU A 194 48.78 -11.24 8.23
N LEU A 195 47.69 -11.20 8.94
CA LEU A 195 46.89 -9.98 9.12
C LEU A 195 46.04 -10.05 10.40
N LEU A 196 46.57 -9.56 11.53
CA LEU A 196 45.80 -9.41 12.76
C LEU A 196 45.18 -8.00 12.82
N ASN A 197 43.91 -7.92 13.15
CA ASN A 197 43.26 -6.67 13.42
C ASN A 197 42.51 -6.74 14.75
N LEU A 198 42.91 -5.89 15.70
CA LEU A 198 42.15 -5.63 16.91
C LEU A 198 41.70 -4.17 16.85
N ASN A 199 40.42 -3.92 16.99
CA ASN A 199 39.85 -2.58 16.91
C ASN A 199 38.77 -2.38 17.97
N HIS A 200 38.82 -1.25 18.63
CA HIS A 200 37.81 -0.81 19.58
C HIS A 200 37.40 0.63 19.28
N MET A 201 36.09 0.91 19.40
CA MET A 201 35.58 2.29 19.36
C MET A 201 34.31 2.39 20.20
N THR A 202 34.23 3.45 21.02
CA THR A 202 33.04 3.85 21.76
C THR A 202 32.66 5.27 21.38
N TRP A 203 31.38 5.46 21.02
CA TRP A 203 30.85 6.76 20.61
C TRP A 203 29.37 6.91 20.92
N THR A 204 28.89 8.16 20.89
CA THR A 204 27.46 8.48 20.79
C THR A 204 27.14 9.04 19.43
N GLU A 205 25.91 8.80 18.97
CA GLU A 205 25.36 9.34 17.73
C GLU A 205 24.00 9.97 17.98
N TYR A 206 23.78 11.09 17.29
CA TYR A 206 22.53 11.85 17.29
C TYR A 206 22.09 11.98 15.83
N GLY A 207 21.03 11.30 15.46
CA GLY A 207 20.55 11.19 14.09
C GLY A 207 19.25 11.94 13.87
N LEU A 208 19.12 12.55 12.70
CA LEU A 208 17.89 13.11 12.18
C LEU A 208 17.41 12.26 11.01
N ASN A 209 16.26 11.61 11.21
CA ASN A 209 15.66 10.73 10.24
C ASN A 209 14.65 11.49 9.38
N TYR A 210 14.69 11.25 8.09
CA TYR A 210 13.69 11.71 7.12
C TYR A 210 13.31 10.54 6.22
N GLY A 211 12.02 10.43 5.95
CA GLY A 211 11.53 9.43 5.01
C GLY A 211 10.30 9.90 4.26
N GLN A 212 10.19 9.43 3.01
CA GLN A 212 9.15 9.84 2.10
C GLN A 212 8.69 8.69 1.21
N VAL A 213 7.38 8.66 0.95
CA VAL A 213 6.78 7.85 -0.11
C VAL A 213 7.00 8.57 -1.44
N ILE A 214 7.76 7.96 -2.35
CA ILE A 214 8.11 8.53 -3.66
C ILE A 214 7.30 7.96 -4.82
N TYR A 215 6.70 6.79 -4.62
CA TYR A 215 5.83 6.15 -5.61
C TYR A 215 4.69 5.42 -4.92
N ASP A 216 3.44 5.68 -5.33
CA ASP A 216 2.22 5.06 -4.80
C ASP A 216 1.21 4.97 -5.95
N LYS A 217 1.27 3.86 -6.67
CA LYS A 217 0.37 3.61 -7.80
C LYS A 217 -0.03 2.13 -7.84
N ASP A 218 -1.32 1.88 -7.74
CA ASP A 218 -1.92 0.54 -7.81
C ASP A 218 -1.27 -0.46 -6.84
N GLN A 219 -0.65 -1.51 -7.38
CA GLN A 219 -0.01 -2.57 -6.62
C GLN A 219 1.42 -2.23 -6.18
N HIS A 220 1.97 -1.12 -6.65
CA HIS A 220 3.37 -0.78 -6.46
C HIS A 220 3.53 0.42 -5.54
N PHE A 221 4.33 0.24 -4.51
CA PHE A 221 4.58 1.26 -3.52
C PHE A 221 6.08 1.31 -3.21
N LEU A 222 6.66 2.51 -3.26
CA LEU A 222 8.08 2.72 -2.99
C LEU A 222 8.26 3.90 -2.03
N LYS A 223 9.05 3.65 -1.00
CA LYS A 223 9.45 4.67 -0.03
C LYS A 223 10.96 4.68 0.13
N VAL A 224 11.51 5.84 0.43
CA VAL A 224 12.94 6.08 0.70
C VAL A 224 13.09 6.77 2.02
N GLY A 225 14.24 6.58 2.65
CA GLY A 225 14.59 7.24 3.88
C GLY A 225 16.09 7.41 4.04
N GLY A 226 16.46 8.32 4.91
CA GLY A 226 17.84 8.57 5.28
C GLY A 226 17.95 9.06 6.71
N ASP A 227 19.13 8.85 7.28
CA ASP A 227 19.53 9.37 8.59
C ASP A 227 20.84 10.15 8.44
N VAL A 228 20.87 11.33 8.97
CA VAL A 228 22.09 12.15 9.07
C VAL A 228 22.52 12.19 10.52
N LYS A 229 23.70 11.66 10.81
CA LYS A 229 24.20 11.43 12.17
C LYS A 229 25.34 12.39 12.52
N TYR A 230 25.19 13.09 13.61
CA TYR A 230 26.31 13.74 14.29
C TYR A 230 26.87 12.75 15.31
N MET A 231 28.17 12.47 15.24
CA MET A 231 28.81 11.47 16.08
C MET A 231 29.90 12.09 16.97
N GLN A 232 29.96 11.63 18.21
CA GLN A 232 30.93 12.07 19.20
C GLN A 232 31.66 10.87 19.81
N GLY A 233 32.96 10.80 19.54
CA GLY A 233 33.80 9.69 20.01
C GLY A 233 34.24 9.86 21.46
N TYR A 234 34.30 8.77 22.20
CA TYR A 234 34.81 8.70 23.55
C TYR A 234 36.19 8.04 23.60
N THR A 235 36.29 6.80 23.13
CA THR A 235 37.54 6.05 23.10
C THR A 235 37.68 5.30 21.78
N ALA A 236 38.92 5.12 21.32
CA ALA A 236 39.23 4.27 20.20
C ALA A 236 40.65 3.70 20.37
N ALA A 237 40.83 2.46 19.95
CA ALA A 237 42.11 1.81 19.90
C ALA A 237 42.16 0.83 18.73
N TYR A 238 43.34 0.64 18.16
CA TYR A 238 43.57 -0.37 17.15
C TYR A 238 44.94 -0.99 17.28
N VAL A 239 45.02 -2.28 16.94
CA VAL A 239 46.28 -3.02 16.68
C VAL A 239 46.15 -3.65 15.30
N TYR A 240 47.16 -3.48 14.47
CA TYR A 240 47.17 -3.97 13.10
C TYR A 240 48.52 -4.59 12.81
N THR A 241 48.57 -5.80 12.24
CA THR A 241 49.76 -6.39 11.70
C THR A 241 49.56 -6.78 10.25
N ASP A 242 50.63 -6.74 9.43
CA ASP A 242 50.62 -7.25 8.08
C ASP A 242 51.91 -8.05 7.81
N ASN A 243 51.78 -9.22 7.18
CA ASN A 243 52.89 -10.15 6.94
C ASN A 243 53.65 -10.53 8.23
N PHE A 244 52.96 -10.55 9.37
CA PHE A 244 53.57 -10.80 10.67
C PHE A 244 53.95 -12.27 10.82
N LYS A 245 55.19 -12.52 11.20
CA LYS A 245 55.73 -13.86 11.48
C LYS A 245 56.51 -13.82 12.77
N TYR A 246 56.39 -14.86 13.55
CA TYR A 246 57.15 -15.01 14.81
C TYR A 246 57.54 -16.46 15.03
N GLY A 247 58.54 -16.67 15.83
CA GLY A 247 58.97 -17.99 16.22
C GLY A 247 59.37 -18.02 17.69
N LEU A 248 58.99 -19.08 18.39
CA LEU A 248 59.25 -19.29 19.79
C LEU A 248 60.33 -20.37 19.92
N VAL A 249 61.29 -20.19 20.86
CA VAL A 249 62.32 -21.19 21.19
C VAL A 249 61.87 -22.04 22.33
N ASP A 250 61.42 -21.38 23.39
CA ASP A 250 60.91 -21.94 24.64
C ASP A 250 59.84 -21.01 25.24
N GLU A 251 59.45 -21.22 26.48
CA GLU A 251 58.42 -20.45 27.16
C GLU A 251 58.72 -18.94 27.29
N ASP A 252 59.99 -18.59 27.29
CA ASP A 252 60.44 -17.24 27.58
C ASP A 252 61.12 -16.55 26.42
N THR A 253 61.42 -17.27 25.30
CA THR A 253 62.36 -16.77 24.30
C THR A 253 61.75 -16.82 22.87
N SER A 254 61.73 -15.68 22.20
CA SER A 254 61.51 -15.58 20.76
C SER A 254 62.83 -15.69 19.97
N PHE A 255 62.83 -16.35 18.82
CA PHE A 255 64.04 -16.47 18.00
C PHE A 255 63.96 -15.64 16.70
N PHE A 256 62.76 -15.21 16.28
CA PHE A 256 62.62 -14.22 15.22
C PHE A 256 61.29 -13.53 15.29
N LEU A 257 61.25 -12.31 14.73
CA LEU A 257 60.06 -11.49 14.60
C LEU A 257 60.14 -10.71 13.27
N GLN A 258 59.17 -10.87 12.41
CA GLN A 258 59.16 -10.22 11.08
C GLN A 258 57.76 -9.72 10.74
N GLY A 259 57.64 -8.52 10.13
CA GLY A 259 56.35 -7.96 9.62
C GLY A 259 56.15 -6.51 9.98
N ASP A 260 55.02 -6.01 9.57
CA ASP A 260 54.55 -4.66 9.84
C ASP A 260 53.60 -4.69 11.05
N PHE A 261 53.84 -3.77 11.97
CA PHE A 261 53.06 -3.65 13.22
C PHE A 261 52.65 -2.19 13.44
N ALA A 262 51.36 -1.97 13.69
CA ALA A 262 50.85 -0.64 13.98
C ALA A 262 49.85 -0.69 15.12
N TYR A 263 50.00 0.20 16.09
CA TYR A 263 49.00 0.37 17.12
C TYR A 263 48.77 1.87 17.40
N GLY A 264 47.52 2.19 17.70
CA GLY A 264 47.13 3.54 18.05
C GLY A 264 45.88 3.56 18.89
N TYR A 265 45.80 4.58 19.72
CA TYR A 265 44.65 4.75 20.63
C TYR A 265 44.37 6.25 20.82
N SER A 266 43.14 6.55 21.32
CA SER A 266 42.73 7.92 21.60
C SER A 266 43.45 8.46 22.86
N ASP A 267 43.79 9.74 22.85
CA ASP A 267 44.53 10.44 23.92
C ASP A 267 43.89 10.36 25.33
N ASN A 268 42.62 10.07 25.40
CA ASN A 268 41.89 9.90 26.66
C ASN A 268 41.88 8.44 27.18
N PHE A 269 42.43 7.50 26.39
CA PHE A 269 42.50 6.11 26.77
C PHE A 269 43.53 5.87 27.92
N ASP A 270 44.61 6.66 27.92
CA ASP A 270 45.59 6.64 29.04
C ASP A 270 44.95 6.92 30.40
N LYS A 271 44.07 7.91 30.45
CA LYS A 271 43.31 8.31 31.64
C LYS A 271 42.31 7.24 32.11
N LEU A 272 41.81 6.45 31.18
CA LEU A 272 40.95 5.32 31.45
C LEU A 272 41.72 4.22 32.16
N LEU A 273 42.92 3.90 31.70
CA LEU A 273 43.78 2.88 32.28
C LEU A 273 44.36 3.31 33.63
N GLU A 274 44.61 4.59 33.84
CA GLU A 274 45.11 5.14 35.12
C GLU A 274 44.00 5.28 36.17
N GLY A 275 42.75 4.92 35.92
CA GLY A 275 41.66 5.08 36.87
C GLY A 275 41.22 6.55 37.13
N ASN A 276 41.85 7.51 36.42
CA ASN A 276 41.65 8.95 36.57
C ASN A 276 40.54 9.51 35.65
N ILE A 277 39.44 8.78 35.50
CA ILE A 277 38.38 9.20 34.59
C ILE A 277 37.59 10.38 35.12
N GLN A 278 37.66 11.53 34.46
CA GLN A 278 36.62 12.53 34.63
C GLN A 278 35.34 12.08 33.94
N THR A 279 34.43 11.52 34.74
CA THR A 279 33.12 11.10 34.22
C THR A 279 32.23 12.29 33.96
N GLY A 280 31.59 12.30 32.81
CA GLY A 280 30.52 13.20 32.43
C GLY A 280 29.17 12.75 32.96
N LEU A 281 28.11 13.25 32.33
CA LEU A 281 26.74 12.81 32.60
C LEU A 281 26.60 11.31 32.35
N PHE A 282 25.93 10.57 33.21
CA PHE A 282 25.77 9.09 33.20
C PHE A 282 27.05 8.26 33.40
N GLY A 283 28.09 8.81 34.01
CA GLY A 283 29.31 8.04 34.27
C GLY A 283 30.18 7.73 33.05
N LEU A 284 29.82 8.25 31.86
CA LEU A 284 30.64 8.09 30.66
C LEU A 284 31.89 8.97 30.74
N PRO A 285 33.02 8.53 30.14
CA PRO A 285 34.19 9.38 29.98
C PRO A 285 33.81 10.70 29.28
N ARG A 286 34.59 11.75 29.52
CA ARG A 286 34.41 12.97 28.71
C ARG A 286 34.64 12.65 27.26
N PRO A 287 33.78 13.14 26.35
CA PRO A 287 33.96 12.88 24.92
C PRO A 287 35.28 13.45 24.42
N SER A 288 35.88 12.76 23.44
CA SER A 288 37.00 13.31 22.67
C SER A 288 36.58 14.69 22.09
N SER A 289 37.55 15.61 22.04
CA SER A 289 37.30 16.95 21.46
C SER A 289 36.94 16.94 19.95
N LYS A 290 36.99 15.79 19.34
CA LYS A 290 36.72 15.57 17.90
C LYS A 290 35.41 14.86 17.70
N SER A 291 34.73 15.22 16.61
CA SER A 291 33.45 14.65 16.20
C SER A 291 33.51 14.16 14.76
N GLY A 292 32.50 13.47 14.33
CA GLY A 292 32.32 13.01 12.96
C GLY A 292 30.88 13.08 12.50
N PHE A 293 30.67 12.83 11.23
CA PHE A 293 29.39 12.70 10.61
C PHE A 293 29.23 11.33 9.98
N GLY A 294 28.04 10.83 10.01
CA GLY A 294 27.65 9.61 9.33
C GLY A 294 26.29 9.75 8.71
N PHE A 295 25.96 8.82 7.84
CA PHE A 295 24.64 8.77 7.23
C PHE A 295 24.24 7.34 6.90
N ASP A 296 22.91 7.13 6.92
CA ASP A 296 22.24 5.94 6.43
C ASP A 296 21.33 6.31 5.28
N LEU A 297 21.21 5.40 4.32
CA LEU A 297 20.26 5.52 3.21
C LEU A 297 19.51 4.22 3.03
N GLY A 298 18.23 4.30 2.74
CA GLY A 298 17.41 3.13 2.54
C GLY A 298 16.26 3.34 1.58
N ALA A 299 15.84 2.25 0.98
CA ALA A 299 14.66 2.17 0.14
C ALA A 299 13.87 0.91 0.48
N VAL A 300 12.54 1.02 0.42
CA VAL A 300 11.64 -0.12 0.63
C VAL A 300 10.58 -0.11 -0.46
N TYR A 301 10.55 -1.18 -1.21
CA TYR A 301 9.52 -1.49 -2.18
C TYR A 301 8.51 -2.45 -1.57
N GLU A 302 7.21 -2.20 -1.79
CA GLU A 302 6.13 -3.07 -1.36
C GLU A 302 5.25 -3.42 -2.57
N TRP A 303 5.02 -4.70 -2.76
CA TRP A 303 4.02 -5.20 -3.68
C TRP A 303 2.71 -5.43 -2.93
N ARG A 304 1.65 -4.72 -3.35
CA ARG A 304 0.33 -4.67 -2.70
C ARG A 304 -0.78 -5.15 -3.65
N PRO A 305 -0.83 -6.43 -4.04
CA PRO A 305 -1.75 -6.92 -5.07
C PRO A 305 -3.22 -6.70 -4.71
N LYS A 306 -3.56 -6.70 -3.44
CA LYS A 306 -4.91 -6.45 -2.92
C LYS A 306 -5.11 -5.01 -2.46
N TYR A 307 -4.43 -4.04 -3.07
CA TYR A 307 -4.42 -2.64 -2.64
C TYR A 307 -5.83 -2.02 -2.49
N LYS A 308 -6.78 -2.41 -3.33
CA LYS A 308 -8.17 -1.92 -3.27
C LYS A 308 -8.86 -2.23 -1.93
N ASN A 309 -8.51 -3.37 -1.30
CA ASN A 309 -9.09 -3.77 -0.01
C ASN A 309 -8.59 -2.93 1.17
N TYR A 310 -7.54 -2.15 0.96
CA TYR A 310 -6.91 -1.30 1.96
C TYR A 310 -7.08 0.19 1.65
N LYS A 311 -7.93 0.50 0.66
CA LYS A 311 -8.31 1.86 0.33
C LYS A 311 -9.75 2.10 0.71
N PHE A 312 -10.06 3.32 1.11
CA PHE A 312 -11.39 3.77 1.47
C PHE A 312 -11.53 5.25 1.15
N ASP A 313 -12.75 5.69 1.04
CA ASP A 313 -13.11 7.10 0.87
C ASP A 313 -13.71 7.58 2.19
N MET A 314 -13.33 8.77 2.67
CA MET A 314 -13.76 9.31 3.95
C MET A 314 -13.57 10.81 3.99
N ASP A 315 -14.50 11.54 4.61
CA ASP A 315 -14.42 12.99 4.81
C ASP A 315 -14.19 13.77 3.51
N GLY A 316 -14.84 13.36 2.42
CA GLY A 316 -14.68 13.97 1.10
C GLY A 316 -13.34 13.69 0.41
N GLN A 317 -12.47 12.87 1.01
CA GLN A 317 -11.19 12.47 0.42
C GLN A 317 -11.29 11.04 -0.11
N SER A 318 -10.86 10.82 -1.33
CA SER A 318 -10.88 9.50 -1.96
C SER A 318 -9.51 8.82 -1.93
N ASN A 319 -9.54 7.48 -2.03
CA ASN A 319 -8.35 6.64 -2.12
C ASN A 319 -7.39 6.71 -0.93
N LEU A 320 -7.88 6.96 0.26
CA LEU A 320 -7.10 6.94 1.50
C LEU A 320 -6.62 5.52 1.83
N TRP A 321 -5.42 5.42 2.42
CA TRP A 321 -4.90 4.14 2.89
C TRP A 321 -5.31 3.82 4.32
N MET A 322 -5.74 2.59 4.59
CA MET A 322 -5.90 2.05 5.94
C MET A 322 -4.53 1.93 6.62
N ARG A 323 -4.16 2.93 7.42
CA ARG A 323 -2.81 3.05 8.03
C ARG A 323 -2.59 2.08 9.19
N ASN A 324 -3.64 1.59 9.80
CA ASN A 324 -3.60 0.63 10.91
C ASN A 324 -3.38 -0.82 10.47
N GLN A 325 -3.38 -1.11 9.17
CA GLN A 325 -3.27 -2.47 8.63
C GLN A 325 -2.02 -2.68 7.77
N ASN A 326 -1.56 -3.93 7.66
CA ASN A 326 -0.56 -4.33 6.68
C ASN A 326 -1.19 -4.40 5.28
N LYS A 327 -0.48 -3.87 4.28
CA LYS A 327 -1.00 -3.70 2.91
C LYS A 327 -0.25 -4.53 1.87
N TYR A 328 0.98 -4.97 2.17
CA TYR A 328 1.82 -5.71 1.23
C TYR A 328 1.66 -7.22 1.38
N GLU A 329 1.88 -7.93 0.30
CA GLU A 329 2.17 -9.37 0.31
C GLU A 329 3.68 -9.62 0.27
N LEU A 330 4.43 -8.78 -0.46
CA LEU A 330 5.89 -8.82 -0.52
C LEU A 330 6.46 -7.43 -0.26
N ARG A 331 7.45 -7.36 0.64
CA ARG A 331 8.24 -6.15 0.93
C ARG A 331 9.72 -6.46 0.72
N ILE A 332 10.39 -5.62 -0.04
CA ILE A 332 11.84 -5.71 -0.29
C ILE A 332 12.46 -4.39 0.14
N GLY A 333 13.42 -4.47 1.05
CA GLY A 333 14.19 -3.33 1.53
C GLY A 333 15.65 -3.47 1.20
N ALA A 334 16.31 -2.38 0.85
CA ALA A 334 17.75 -2.30 0.71
C ALA A 334 18.26 -1.03 1.39
N SER A 335 19.39 -1.12 2.08
CA SER A 335 19.96 0.02 2.77
C SER A 335 21.48 -0.03 2.86
N LEU A 336 22.07 1.16 2.92
CA LEU A 336 23.47 1.41 3.27
C LEU A 336 23.46 2.07 4.65
N LEU A 337 24.15 1.47 5.61
CA LEU A 337 24.11 1.85 7.00
C LEU A 337 25.49 2.28 7.49
N ASP A 338 25.51 3.18 8.47
CA ASP A 338 26.68 3.61 9.22
C ASP A 338 27.86 4.07 8.34
N ILE A 339 27.58 4.76 7.24
CA ILE A 339 28.63 5.29 6.36
C ILE A 339 29.20 6.55 6.99
N GLY A 340 30.46 6.47 7.46
CA GLY A 340 31.10 7.59 8.13
C GLY A 340 32.46 7.27 8.72
N ALA A 341 33.02 8.23 9.42
CA ALA A 341 34.24 8.05 10.18
C ALA A 341 34.28 9.05 11.36
N LEU A 342 34.94 8.65 12.41
CA LEU A 342 35.23 9.48 13.57
C LEU A 342 36.69 9.82 13.65
N ARG A 343 36.99 11.06 13.97
CA ARG A 343 38.34 11.58 14.17
C ARG A 343 38.65 11.59 15.65
N PHE A 344 39.77 10.99 16.03
CA PHE A 344 40.28 10.98 17.40
C PHE A 344 41.64 11.70 17.50
N ASN A 345 41.92 12.29 18.63
CA ASN A 345 43.31 12.66 18.94
C ASN A 345 44.09 11.41 19.24
N LYS A 346 45.32 11.33 18.79
CA LYS A 346 46.17 10.17 18.95
C LYS A 346 46.94 10.22 20.28
N GLY A 347 46.96 9.12 21.02
CA GLY A 347 47.77 8.97 22.23
C GLY A 347 49.26 8.99 21.91
N GLY A 348 50.06 9.52 22.85
CA GLY A 348 51.45 9.83 22.63
C GLY A 348 52.37 8.61 22.39
N LEU A 349 51.94 7.43 22.83
CA LEU A 349 52.69 6.18 22.70
C LEU A 349 52.27 5.36 21.46
N SER A 350 51.40 5.86 20.61
CA SER A 350 50.97 5.20 19.36
C SER A 350 52.13 5.09 18.39
N ARG A 351 52.29 3.95 17.74
CA ARG A 351 53.45 3.64 16.86
C ARG A 351 53.05 2.82 15.65
N ASP A 352 53.81 3.02 14.55
CA ASP A 352 53.84 2.18 13.37
C ASP A 352 55.32 1.80 13.09
N PHE A 353 55.62 0.52 12.94
CA PHE A 353 56.96 0.05 12.68
C PHE A 353 56.98 -1.28 11.91
N SER A 354 58.03 -1.49 11.16
CA SER A 354 58.34 -2.75 10.51
C SER A 354 59.51 -3.40 11.22
N VAL A 355 59.50 -4.71 11.36
CA VAL A 355 60.50 -5.48 12.09
C VAL A 355 60.96 -6.67 11.29
N ASP A 356 62.29 -6.92 11.30
CA ASP A 356 62.94 -8.12 10.76
C ASP A 356 64.10 -8.53 11.68
N VAL A 357 63.77 -9.23 12.78
CA VAL A 357 64.71 -9.63 13.81
C VAL A 357 64.84 -11.14 13.86
N GLN A 358 66.07 -11.63 13.67
CA GLN A 358 66.38 -13.06 13.72
C GLN A 358 67.34 -13.36 14.88
N ARG A 359 66.91 -13.11 16.10
CA ARG A 359 67.66 -13.43 17.32
C ARG A 359 66.79 -13.67 18.52
N HIS A 360 67.38 -14.32 19.51
CA HIS A 360 66.63 -14.52 20.75
C HIS A 360 66.47 -13.22 21.53
N PHE A 361 65.29 -13.02 22.08
CA PHE A 361 64.99 -11.99 23.04
C PHE A 361 63.98 -12.50 24.05
N ASP A 362 64.12 -12.04 25.29
CA ASP A 362 63.33 -12.49 26.45
C ASP A 362 61.96 -11.85 26.44
N LEU A 363 60.94 -12.66 26.30
CA LEU A 363 59.52 -12.25 26.26
C LEU A 363 58.95 -11.97 27.66
N ASN A 364 59.57 -12.51 28.73
CA ASN A 364 59.11 -12.25 30.10
C ASN A 364 59.18 -10.79 30.47
N GLN A 365 59.96 -9.98 29.79
CA GLN A 365 60.01 -8.56 30.01
C GLN A 365 58.65 -7.90 29.73
N PHE A 366 57.83 -8.44 28.85
CA PHE A 366 56.48 -7.95 28.58
C PHE A 366 55.52 -8.25 29.72
N GLU A 367 55.72 -9.31 30.53
CA GLU A 367 54.95 -9.60 31.73
C GLU A 367 55.09 -8.54 32.81
N THR A 368 56.21 -7.82 32.81
CA THR A 368 56.48 -6.74 33.77
C THR A 368 55.74 -5.43 33.38
N ALA A 369 55.17 -5.37 32.19
CA ALA A 369 54.44 -4.20 31.70
C ALA A 369 53.08 -4.05 32.34
N THR A 370 52.93 -3.28 33.40
CA THR A 370 51.67 -2.99 34.08
C THR A 370 50.96 -1.77 33.47
N SER A 371 51.57 -1.11 32.53
CA SER A 371 51.02 0.07 31.87
C SER A 371 51.41 0.14 30.38
N LEU A 372 50.70 0.92 29.58
CA LEU A 372 51.08 1.21 28.17
C LEU A 372 52.44 1.85 28.11
N GLN A 373 52.81 2.70 29.07
CA GLN A 373 54.13 3.32 29.12
C GLN A 373 55.19 2.26 29.38
N GLY A 374 54.98 1.35 30.33
CA GLY A 374 55.90 0.23 30.57
C GLY A 374 56.07 -0.68 29.37
N PHE A 375 54.97 -0.95 28.65
CA PHE A 375 55.02 -1.70 27.41
C PHE A 375 55.83 -0.94 26.30
N ASP A 376 55.65 0.35 26.20
CA ASP A 376 56.39 1.19 25.27
C ASP A 376 57.88 1.28 25.59
N GLU A 377 58.23 1.36 26.88
CA GLU A 377 59.62 1.35 27.36
C GLU A 377 60.33 0.00 27.05
N ILE A 378 59.59 -1.12 27.22
CA ILE A 378 60.07 -2.44 26.84
C ILE A 378 60.33 -2.56 25.35
N ILE A 379 59.37 -2.11 24.53
CA ILE A 379 59.54 -2.02 23.05
C ILE A 379 60.77 -1.17 22.72
N ASP A 380 60.90 0.00 23.34
CA ASP A 380 62.08 0.87 23.11
C ASP A 380 63.37 0.17 23.47
N SER A 381 63.44 -0.54 24.62
CA SER A 381 64.66 -1.18 25.10
C SER A 381 65.02 -2.43 24.30
N LEU A 382 64.01 -3.29 24.03
CA LEU A 382 64.23 -4.53 23.29
C LEU A 382 64.44 -4.32 21.82
N ILE A 383 63.70 -3.39 21.28
CA ILE A 383 63.52 -3.26 19.85
C ILE A 383 64.40 -2.13 19.30
N PHE A 384 64.43 -0.96 19.90
CA PHE A 384 65.08 0.23 19.35
C PHE A 384 66.50 0.49 19.92
N GLN A 385 66.86 0.03 21.12
CA GLN A 385 68.18 0.30 21.72
C GLN A 385 69.16 -0.85 21.58
N SER A 386 68.72 -2.08 21.45
CA SER A 386 69.58 -3.28 21.46
C SER A 386 69.87 -3.84 20.07
N ILE A 387 69.42 -3.24 19.01
CA ILE A 387 69.44 -3.79 17.66
C ILE A 387 70.27 -2.93 16.67
N ASN A 388 70.94 -3.62 15.78
CA ASN A 388 71.66 -3.00 14.68
C ASN A 388 70.68 -2.16 13.84
N PRO A 389 70.96 -0.89 13.54
CA PRO A 389 70.04 -0.04 12.78
C PRO A 389 69.61 -0.56 11.40
N ASP A 390 70.39 -1.50 10.84
CA ASP A 390 70.11 -2.13 9.53
C ASP A 390 69.00 -3.20 9.60
N GLU A 391 68.62 -3.66 10.80
CA GLU A 391 67.58 -4.68 11.02
C GLU A 391 66.16 -4.06 11.27
N TRP A 392 66.13 -2.73 11.31
CA TRP A 392 64.90 -2.01 11.59
C TRP A 392 64.69 -0.90 10.58
N THR A 393 63.59 -0.98 9.85
CA THR A 393 63.05 0.21 9.20
C THR A 393 62.05 0.81 10.17
N ARG A 394 62.49 1.86 10.85
CA ARG A 394 61.63 2.71 11.62
C ARG A 394 60.61 3.31 10.68
N GLY A 395 59.39 2.83 10.67
CA GLY A 395 58.27 3.66 10.23
C GLY A 395 58.41 4.98 11.01
N GLU A 396 58.45 6.11 10.35
CA GLU A 396 58.47 7.40 11.00
C GLU A 396 57.40 7.38 12.08
N ARG A 397 57.74 7.79 13.33
CA ARG A 397 56.66 8.02 14.33
C ARG A 397 55.61 8.78 13.61
N ASP A 398 54.42 8.19 13.46
CA ASP A 398 53.31 8.88 12.80
C ASP A 398 53.10 10.19 13.52
N THR A 399 53.61 11.27 12.90
CA THR A 399 53.56 12.63 13.47
C THR A 399 52.17 13.20 13.45
N SER A 400 51.20 12.47 12.92
CA SER A 400 49.80 12.92 12.92
C SER A 400 49.25 12.92 14.35
N SER A 401 48.82 14.08 14.80
CA SER A 401 48.18 14.22 16.11
C SER A 401 46.78 13.62 16.16
N VAL A 402 46.34 13.02 15.06
CA VAL A 402 44.96 12.51 14.93
C VAL A 402 44.93 11.28 14.03
N PHE A 403 43.93 10.43 14.28
CA PHE A 403 43.61 9.30 13.41
C PHE A 403 42.10 9.19 13.18
N TRP A 404 41.71 8.53 12.08
CA TRP A 404 40.35 8.33 11.71
C TRP A 404 39.96 6.87 11.88
N VAL A 405 38.90 6.62 12.62
CA VAL A 405 38.28 5.30 12.72
C VAL A 405 37.03 5.25 11.89
N GLN A 406 36.98 4.30 10.97
CA GLN A 406 35.82 4.11 10.12
C GLN A 406 34.69 3.46 10.92
N THR A 407 33.49 4.01 10.80
CA THR A 407 32.25 3.45 11.39
C THR A 407 31.87 2.12 10.70
N PRO A 408 31.06 1.26 11.31
CA PRO A 408 30.81 -0.11 10.86
C PRO A 408 29.90 -0.17 9.63
N SER A 409 30.34 0.46 8.53
CA SER A 409 29.54 0.58 7.29
C SER A 409 29.09 -0.77 6.76
N ALA A 410 27.78 -0.89 6.49
CA ALA A 410 27.16 -2.13 6.07
C ALA A 410 26.11 -1.92 4.97
N PHE A 411 25.96 -2.97 4.16
CA PHE A 411 24.80 -3.10 3.26
C PHE A 411 23.79 -4.07 3.86
N SER A 412 22.53 -3.70 3.90
CA SER A 412 21.45 -4.57 4.39
C SER A 412 20.41 -4.78 3.28
N LEU A 413 19.99 -6.04 3.11
CA LEU A 413 18.90 -6.43 2.22
C LEU A 413 17.86 -7.19 3.02
N GLN A 414 16.61 -6.79 2.92
CA GLN A 414 15.47 -7.39 3.63
C GLN A 414 14.43 -7.84 2.61
N VAL A 415 13.89 -9.04 2.80
CA VAL A 415 12.75 -9.56 2.04
C VAL A 415 11.73 -10.09 3.03
N ASP A 416 10.56 -9.53 3.04
CA ASP A 416 9.48 -9.90 3.95
C ASP A 416 8.26 -10.36 3.17
N TYR A 417 7.75 -11.53 3.49
CA TYR A 417 6.60 -12.13 2.82
C TYR A 417 5.46 -12.36 3.82
N HIS A 418 4.29 -11.84 3.48
CA HIS A 418 3.07 -12.02 4.22
C HIS A 418 2.41 -13.33 3.81
N ILE A 419 2.37 -14.30 4.70
CA ILE A 419 1.81 -15.63 4.42
C ILE A 419 0.28 -15.62 4.61
N TRP A 420 -0.17 -15.21 5.79
CA TRP A 420 -1.58 -15.25 6.15
C TRP A 420 -1.86 -14.44 7.43
N LYS A 421 -2.86 -13.58 7.44
CA LYS A 421 -3.28 -12.75 8.58
C LYS A 421 -2.12 -12.04 9.29
N TYR A 422 -1.60 -12.65 10.36
CA TYR A 422 -0.55 -12.13 11.22
C TYR A 422 0.77 -12.89 11.08
N PHE A 423 0.86 -13.84 10.12
CA PHE A 423 2.04 -14.66 9.90
C PHE A 423 2.88 -14.13 8.75
N TYR A 424 4.16 -13.95 9.02
CA TYR A 424 5.15 -13.42 8.09
C TYR A 424 6.41 -14.26 8.11
N VAL A 425 7.18 -14.22 7.05
CA VAL A 425 8.55 -14.72 7.01
C VAL A 425 9.45 -13.63 6.45
N ASN A 426 10.41 -13.23 7.24
CA ASN A 426 11.43 -12.29 6.85
C ASN A 426 12.75 -12.99 6.57
N ALA A 427 13.44 -12.63 5.49
CA ALA A 427 14.83 -12.97 5.22
C ALA A 427 15.64 -11.69 5.20
N THR A 428 16.67 -11.61 6.02
CA THR A 428 17.53 -10.43 6.12
C THR A 428 18.99 -10.81 5.99
N THR A 429 19.71 -10.02 5.23
CA THR A 429 21.17 -10.12 5.15
C THR A 429 21.81 -8.77 5.46
N MET A 430 22.96 -8.76 6.14
CA MET A 430 23.75 -7.57 6.43
C MET A 430 25.22 -7.83 6.06
N LEU A 431 25.78 -7.09 5.14
CA LEU A 431 27.13 -7.24 4.60
C LEU A 431 28.03 -6.13 5.09
N ASN A 432 29.09 -6.50 5.80
CA ASN A 432 30.14 -5.55 6.14
C ASN A 432 30.82 -5.03 4.86
N LEU A 433 30.93 -3.72 4.74
CA LEU A 433 31.57 -3.07 3.60
C LEU A 433 33.02 -2.65 3.88
N ILE A 434 33.52 -2.90 5.10
CA ILE A 434 34.84 -2.45 5.53
C ILE A 434 35.89 -3.48 5.18
N SER A 435 36.97 -3.03 4.52
CA SER A 435 38.09 -3.87 4.16
C SER A 435 38.93 -4.28 5.40
N ASN A 436 39.34 -5.55 5.47
CA ASN A 436 40.21 -6.02 6.53
C ASN A 436 41.62 -5.37 6.50
N LYS A 437 42.08 -4.88 5.34
CA LYS A 437 43.39 -4.21 5.20
C LYS A 437 43.45 -2.79 5.80
N ARG A 438 42.38 -2.27 6.34
CA ARG A 438 42.38 -0.98 7.03
C ARG A 438 42.71 -1.16 8.51
N ALA A 439 43.70 -0.44 9.02
CA ALA A 439 44.13 -0.55 10.41
C ALA A 439 43.06 -0.09 11.39
N ALA A 440 42.67 1.18 11.35
CA ALA A 440 41.69 1.75 12.28
C ALA A 440 40.27 1.69 11.71
N LYS A 441 39.44 0.79 12.21
CA LYS A 441 38.07 0.55 11.78
C LYS A 441 37.29 -0.17 12.86
N VAL A 442 35.99 -0.08 12.84
CA VAL A 442 35.13 -1.07 13.50
C VAL A 442 34.15 -1.63 12.48
N LYS A 443 33.74 -2.86 12.64
CA LYS A 443 32.86 -3.56 11.70
C LYS A 443 31.75 -4.31 12.45
N VAL A 444 30.63 -4.47 11.78
CA VAL A 444 29.63 -5.45 12.21
C VAL A 444 29.99 -6.84 11.71
N ALA A 445 29.60 -7.87 12.43
CA ALA A 445 29.75 -9.23 11.96
C ALA A 445 28.80 -9.48 10.77
N ASN A 446 29.25 -10.24 9.82
CA ASN A 446 28.46 -10.67 8.69
C ASN A 446 27.38 -11.72 9.11
N GLN A 447 26.06 -11.53 8.78
CA GLN A 447 24.94 -12.40 9.20
C GLN A 447 23.84 -12.51 8.14
N PHE A 448 23.29 -13.71 7.98
CA PHE A 448 22.03 -13.97 7.29
C PHE A 448 21.00 -14.52 8.28
N SER A 449 19.75 -14.14 8.15
CA SER A 449 18.68 -14.64 8.99
C SER A 449 17.38 -14.88 8.23
N ILE A 450 16.66 -15.89 8.66
CA ILE A 450 15.26 -16.14 8.30
C ILE A 450 14.45 -16.12 9.58
N THR A 451 13.41 -15.30 9.61
CA THR A 451 12.59 -15.09 10.80
C THR A 451 11.12 -15.30 10.49
N PRO A 452 10.58 -16.49 10.77
CA PRO A 452 9.14 -16.67 10.88
C PRO A 452 8.60 -15.83 12.04
N SER A 453 7.49 -15.15 11.81
CA SER A 453 6.93 -14.20 12.77
C SER A 453 5.42 -14.30 12.84
N PHE A 454 4.90 -14.23 14.07
CA PHE A 454 3.52 -13.87 14.34
C PHE A 454 3.52 -12.43 14.84
N ASP A 455 2.85 -11.52 14.15
CA ASP A 455 2.95 -10.08 14.43
C ASP A 455 1.56 -9.42 14.44
N TYR A 456 1.05 -9.16 15.63
CA TYR A 456 -0.21 -8.49 15.92
C TYR A 456 0.04 -7.15 16.62
N ALA A 457 -0.90 -6.23 16.60
CA ALA A 457 -0.73 -4.84 17.07
C ALA A 457 -0.01 -4.70 18.43
N TRP A 458 -0.42 -5.47 19.45
CA TRP A 458 0.11 -5.41 20.81
C TRP A 458 0.99 -6.60 21.20
N PHE A 459 1.09 -7.59 20.34
CA PHE A 459 1.81 -8.82 20.61
C PHE A 459 2.54 -9.31 19.37
N GLY A 460 3.81 -9.63 19.49
CA GLY A 460 4.61 -10.24 18.44
C GLY A 460 5.51 -11.33 18.97
N VAL A 461 5.64 -12.42 18.24
CA VAL A 461 6.61 -13.49 18.47
C VAL A 461 7.38 -13.74 17.18
N HIS A 462 8.68 -13.67 17.28
CA HIS A 462 9.60 -13.83 16.17
C HIS A 462 10.59 -14.95 16.52
N VAL A 463 10.86 -15.84 15.58
CA VAL A 463 11.79 -16.95 15.75
C VAL A 463 12.96 -16.76 14.77
N PRO A 464 13.94 -15.91 15.10
CA PRO A 464 15.07 -15.70 14.23
C PRO A 464 15.95 -16.96 14.16
N MET A 465 16.15 -17.44 12.96
CA MET A 465 17.12 -18.45 12.60
C MET A 465 18.22 -17.75 11.82
N SER A 466 19.42 -17.68 12.39
CA SER A 466 20.51 -16.92 11.80
C SER A 466 21.77 -17.74 11.66
N PHE A 467 22.58 -17.31 10.71
CA PHE A 467 23.90 -17.83 10.47
C PHE A 467 24.90 -16.66 10.41
N ASN A 468 25.96 -16.68 11.20
CA ASN A 468 27.01 -15.67 11.12
C ASN A 468 28.41 -16.31 11.08
N GLU A 469 29.41 -15.53 10.65
CA GLU A 469 30.78 -15.98 10.41
C GLU A 469 31.51 -16.51 11.66
N TYR A 470 31.12 -16.05 12.85
CA TYR A 470 31.76 -16.44 14.11
C TYR A 470 31.08 -17.66 14.77
N THR A 471 29.77 -17.61 14.91
CA THR A 471 29.02 -18.59 15.71
C THR A 471 28.37 -19.70 14.89
N GLY A 472 28.33 -19.56 13.54
CA GLY A 472 27.60 -20.46 12.66
C GLY A 472 26.09 -20.33 12.86
N PHE A 473 25.33 -21.43 12.71
CA PHE A 473 23.89 -21.45 12.84
C PHE A 473 23.44 -21.31 14.30
N LYS A 474 22.45 -20.43 14.51
CA LYS A 474 21.72 -20.28 15.78
C LYS A 474 20.23 -19.98 15.52
N ALA A 475 19.41 -20.31 16.49
CA ALA A 475 18.00 -19.98 16.47
C ALA A 475 17.56 -19.54 17.86
N GLY A 476 16.66 -18.59 17.93
CA GLY A 476 16.22 -18.00 19.19
C GLY A 476 14.78 -17.52 19.13
N VAL A 477 14.42 -16.68 20.10
CA VAL A 477 13.11 -16.06 20.19
C VAL A 477 13.22 -14.59 20.53
N ALA A 478 12.38 -13.80 19.91
CA ALA A 478 12.17 -12.42 20.25
C ALA A 478 10.67 -12.16 20.42
N THR A 479 10.30 -11.35 21.38
CA THR A 479 8.90 -11.06 21.69
C THR A 479 8.69 -9.57 21.87
N ARG A 480 7.52 -9.12 21.44
CA ARG A 480 7.00 -7.78 21.70
C ARG A 480 5.69 -7.91 22.44
N LEU A 481 5.63 -7.35 23.64
CA LEU A 481 4.48 -7.39 24.56
C LEU A 481 4.07 -5.95 24.87
N GLY A 482 3.19 -5.38 24.07
CA GLY A 482 2.84 -3.97 24.16
C GLY A 482 4.09 -3.07 24.04
N PRO A 483 4.43 -2.32 25.10
CA PRO A 483 5.61 -1.45 25.12
C PRO A 483 6.95 -2.20 25.30
N LEU A 484 6.92 -3.43 25.82
CA LEU A 484 8.12 -4.20 26.11
C LEU A 484 8.56 -5.03 24.91
N THR A 485 9.86 -4.97 24.60
CA THR A 485 10.50 -5.81 23.59
C THR A 485 11.68 -6.53 24.23
N VAL A 486 11.78 -7.86 24.07
CA VAL A 486 12.87 -8.67 24.60
C VAL A 486 13.20 -9.75 23.59
N GLY A 487 14.48 -10.06 23.42
CA GLY A 487 14.93 -11.14 22.56
C GLY A 487 16.24 -11.78 22.99
N LEU A 488 16.32 -13.08 22.73
CA LEU A 488 17.49 -13.91 22.87
C LEU A 488 17.59 -14.79 21.62
N THR A 489 18.68 -14.68 20.88
CA THR A 489 18.77 -15.30 19.54
C THR A 489 19.45 -16.66 19.50
N ASP A 490 19.79 -17.25 20.67
CA ASP A 490 20.30 -18.61 20.75
C ASP A 490 19.61 -19.42 21.87
N PHE A 491 18.71 -20.33 21.47
CA PHE A 491 18.02 -21.24 22.40
C PHE A 491 18.97 -22.14 23.20
N ARG A 492 20.19 -22.43 22.67
CA ARG A 492 21.17 -23.23 23.40
C ARG A 492 21.57 -22.56 24.69
N THR A 493 21.65 -21.23 24.71
CA THR A 493 21.91 -20.42 25.90
C THR A 493 20.76 -20.56 26.92
N LEU A 494 19.50 -20.48 26.43
CA LEU A 494 18.31 -20.54 27.28
C LEU A 494 18.11 -21.92 27.93
N PHE A 495 18.32 -22.99 27.14
CA PHE A 495 18.04 -24.37 27.61
C PHE A 495 19.28 -25.08 28.12
N ALA A 496 20.41 -24.40 28.21
CA ALA A 496 21.69 -24.96 28.65
C ALA A 496 21.99 -26.32 27.98
N ARG A 497 21.87 -26.40 26.63
CA ARG A 497 22.15 -27.62 25.87
C ARG A 497 23.03 -27.32 24.65
N GLY A 498 24.23 -27.91 24.63
CA GLY A 498 25.15 -27.84 23.47
C GLY A 498 26.26 -26.83 23.65
N LYS A 499 26.93 -26.55 22.54
CA LYS A 499 28.10 -25.68 22.42
C LYS A 499 27.68 -24.26 22.01
N VAL A 500 27.88 -23.28 22.91
CA VAL A 500 27.54 -21.85 22.65
C VAL A 500 28.81 -21.09 22.29
N ARG A 501 28.79 -20.39 21.16
CA ARG A 501 29.89 -19.55 20.65
C ARG A 501 29.58 -18.05 20.68
N GLY A 502 28.43 -17.68 21.16
CA GLY A 502 28.06 -16.27 21.26
C GLY A 502 26.68 -16.07 21.88
N ILE A 503 26.41 -14.85 22.26
CA ILE A 503 25.17 -14.42 22.89
C ILE A 503 24.67 -13.18 22.18
N ASP A 504 23.38 -13.14 21.87
CA ASP A 504 22.65 -11.93 21.49
C ASP A 504 21.51 -11.76 22.48
N LEU A 505 21.51 -10.66 23.14
CA LEU A 505 20.46 -10.28 24.08
C LEU A 505 20.03 -8.84 23.80
N PHE A 506 18.76 -8.62 23.76
CA PHE A 506 18.24 -7.27 23.70
C PHE A 506 16.95 -7.11 24.51
N ALA A 507 16.76 -5.89 24.99
CA ALA A 507 15.56 -5.47 25.68
C ALA A 507 15.28 -3.99 25.39
N GLY A 508 14.01 -3.60 25.38
CA GLY A 508 13.64 -2.21 25.19
C GLY A 508 12.23 -1.90 25.65
N VAL A 509 12.01 -0.63 25.97
CA VAL A 509 10.70 -0.10 26.36
C VAL A 509 10.33 1.03 25.43
N ARG A 510 9.17 0.89 24.80
CA ARG A 510 8.67 1.77 23.76
C ARG A 510 7.23 2.18 24.04
N ILE A 511 6.86 3.40 23.66
CA ILE A 511 5.48 3.89 23.70
C ILE A 511 4.99 4.02 22.26
N PRO A 512 4.30 2.99 21.74
CA PRO A 512 3.75 3.01 20.39
C PRO A 512 2.36 3.66 20.40
N VAL A 513 2.16 4.73 19.65
CA VAL A 513 0.85 5.30 19.39
C VAL A 513 0.41 4.84 18.00
N LEU A 514 -0.43 3.82 17.96
CA LEU A 514 -0.96 3.24 16.73
C LEU A 514 -1.96 4.21 16.06
N TYR A 515 -2.15 4.05 14.76
CA TYR A 515 -3.30 4.62 14.10
C TYR A 515 -4.55 3.86 14.51
N ASP A 516 -5.54 4.57 15.02
CA ASP A 516 -6.85 3.99 15.28
C ASP A 516 -7.57 3.66 13.97
N PRO A 517 -8.39 2.61 13.93
CA PRO A 517 -9.36 2.45 12.87
C PRO A 517 -10.24 3.69 12.82
N ILE A 518 -10.44 4.25 11.65
CA ILE A 518 -11.41 5.32 11.49
C ILE A 518 -12.77 4.70 11.80
N LYS A 519 -13.50 5.32 12.69
CA LYS A 519 -14.86 4.93 13.04
C LYS A 519 -15.81 5.68 12.12
N ASP A 520 -16.76 4.96 11.60
CA ASP A 520 -17.84 5.40 10.76
C ASP A 520 -18.98 4.41 11.08
N ILE A 521 -19.88 4.82 11.97
CA ILE A 521 -20.86 3.91 12.61
C ILE A 521 -22.01 3.59 11.66
N ASP A 522 -22.43 4.55 10.85
CA ASP A 522 -23.54 4.41 9.93
C ASP A 522 -23.11 4.05 8.50
N GLY A 523 -21.80 4.21 8.19
CA GLY A 523 -21.19 3.76 6.94
C GLY A 523 -21.39 4.71 5.76
N ASP A 524 -21.61 5.99 6.02
CA ASP A 524 -21.87 7.01 5.01
C ASP A 524 -20.60 7.61 4.36
N GLY A 525 -19.42 7.27 4.90
CA GLY A 525 -18.14 7.81 4.42
C GLY A 525 -17.76 9.14 5.07
N VAL A 526 -18.39 9.51 6.16
CA VAL A 526 -18.00 10.59 7.07
C VAL A 526 -17.52 9.98 8.38
N SER A 527 -16.36 10.38 8.88
CA SER A 527 -15.87 9.81 10.13
C SER A 527 -16.69 10.31 11.32
N ASP A 528 -16.95 9.45 12.33
CA ASP A 528 -17.65 9.81 13.58
C ASP A 528 -17.16 11.13 14.23
N LYS A 529 -15.90 11.48 13.96
CA LYS A 529 -15.27 12.72 14.48
C LYS A 529 -15.74 13.97 13.77
N ASN A 530 -16.02 13.86 12.47
CA ASN A 530 -16.39 14.95 11.59
C ASN A 530 -17.88 14.91 11.22
N ASP A 531 -18.57 13.92 11.78
CA ASP A 531 -19.97 13.64 11.54
C ASP A 531 -20.83 14.29 12.64
N ASP A 532 -21.76 15.13 12.22
CA ASP A 532 -22.75 15.77 13.09
C ASP A 532 -23.97 14.83 13.34
N CYS A 533 -24.15 13.76 12.52
CA CYS A 533 -25.27 12.82 12.57
C CYS A 533 -24.83 11.34 12.65
N ILE A 534 -23.92 11.00 13.52
CA ILE A 534 -23.14 9.75 13.70
C ILE A 534 -23.89 8.41 13.49
N THR A 535 -25.23 8.39 13.54
CA THR A 535 -26.05 7.18 13.42
C THR A 535 -27.04 7.22 12.28
N GLU A 536 -27.04 8.30 11.52
CA GLU A 536 -27.95 8.52 10.40
C GLU A 536 -27.13 8.85 9.15
N PRO A 537 -27.03 7.94 8.17
CA PRO A 537 -26.13 8.11 7.05
C PRO A 537 -26.52 9.30 6.18
N GLY A 538 -25.55 10.14 5.87
CA GLY A 538 -25.71 11.34 5.08
C GLY A 538 -24.56 11.60 4.11
N ILE A 539 -24.29 12.87 3.84
CA ILE A 539 -23.25 13.26 2.90
C ILE A 539 -22.21 14.21 3.53
N TRP A 540 -20.97 14.15 3.01
CA TRP A 540 -19.89 15.01 3.48
C TRP A 540 -20.20 16.50 3.46
N ALA A 541 -21.01 16.95 2.46
CA ALA A 541 -21.39 18.37 2.32
C ALA A 541 -22.12 18.88 3.55
N PHE A 542 -22.89 18.03 4.22
CA PHE A 542 -23.62 18.31 5.45
C PHE A 542 -23.01 17.63 6.68
N LYS A 543 -21.72 17.30 6.60
CA LYS A 543 -21.00 16.65 7.68
C LYS A 543 -21.70 15.40 8.22
N GLY A 544 -22.07 14.49 7.31
CA GLY A 544 -22.69 13.24 7.69
C GLY A 544 -24.20 13.30 7.97
N CYS A 545 -24.82 14.47 7.86
CA CYS A 545 -26.27 14.54 8.00
C CYS A 545 -26.97 14.25 6.68
N PRO A 546 -28.13 13.56 6.73
CA PRO A 546 -28.88 13.27 5.53
C PRO A 546 -29.53 14.51 4.90
N ASP A 547 -29.70 14.43 3.60
CA ASP A 547 -30.47 15.29 2.74
C ASP A 547 -31.27 14.33 1.86
N THR A 548 -32.47 14.02 2.32
CA THR A 548 -33.23 12.87 1.83
C THR A 548 -33.79 13.10 0.43
N ASP A 549 -34.19 14.31 0.09
CA ASP A 549 -34.76 14.67 -1.22
C ASP A 549 -33.71 15.32 -2.16
N GLY A 550 -32.56 15.74 -1.64
CA GLY A 550 -31.45 16.26 -2.43
C GLY A 550 -31.58 17.72 -2.84
N ASP A 551 -32.32 18.51 -2.10
CA ASP A 551 -32.55 19.94 -2.42
C ASP A 551 -31.41 20.86 -1.92
N GLY A 552 -30.46 20.32 -1.13
CA GLY A 552 -29.33 21.04 -0.59
C GLY A 552 -29.54 21.57 0.81
N ILE A 553 -30.57 21.11 1.51
CA ILE A 553 -30.84 21.37 2.93
C ILE A 553 -30.82 20.04 3.68
N LYS A 554 -30.19 20.01 4.83
CA LYS A 554 -30.17 18.78 5.62
C LYS A 554 -31.54 18.54 6.30
N ASP A 555 -31.94 17.29 6.42
CA ASP A 555 -33.25 16.87 6.99
C ASP A 555 -33.61 17.54 8.32
N SER A 556 -32.59 17.88 9.16
CA SER A 556 -32.81 18.53 10.45
C SER A 556 -33.17 20.01 10.34
N GLU A 557 -32.92 20.63 9.21
CA GLU A 557 -33.21 22.05 8.91
C GLU A 557 -34.33 22.18 7.88
N ASP A 558 -34.77 21.07 7.29
CA ASP A 558 -35.78 20.95 6.28
C ASP A 558 -37.13 20.68 6.92
N GLU A 559 -38.14 21.49 6.55
CA GLU A 559 -39.55 21.31 6.97
C GLU A 559 -40.28 20.27 6.09
N CYS A 560 -39.75 19.96 4.89
CA CYS A 560 -40.34 19.03 3.91
C CYS A 560 -39.33 18.01 3.38
N LYS A 561 -38.54 17.41 4.22
CA LYS A 561 -37.41 16.54 3.99
C LYS A 561 -37.57 15.40 2.98
N ASP A 562 -38.79 15.11 2.50
CA ASP A 562 -39.06 14.06 1.52
C ASP A 562 -39.45 14.65 0.15
N GLU A 563 -39.53 15.99 0.03
CA GLU A 563 -40.02 16.71 -1.14
C GLU A 563 -39.16 17.95 -1.40
N PRO A 564 -38.31 17.96 -2.46
CA PRO A 564 -37.33 19.01 -2.66
C PRO A 564 -37.91 20.38 -2.89
N GLY A 565 -37.37 21.38 -2.20
CA GLY A 565 -37.85 22.76 -2.29
C GLY A 565 -36.71 23.80 -2.11
N PRO A 566 -37.02 25.09 -2.29
CA PRO A 566 -36.01 26.13 -2.18
C PRO A 566 -35.62 26.47 -0.74
N ILE A 567 -34.37 26.89 -0.53
CA ILE A 567 -33.80 27.23 0.78
C ILE A 567 -34.56 28.31 1.52
N ASP A 568 -35.12 29.30 0.80
CA ASP A 568 -35.90 30.39 1.38
C ASP A 568 -37.29 29.98 1.89
N LEU A 569 -37.76 28.80 1.47
CA LEU A 569 -38.95 28.14 1.96
C LEU A 569 -38.66 26.95 2.85
N LYS A 570 -37.40 26.84 3.31
CA LYS A 570 -36.90 25.77 4.20
C LYS A 570 -37.13 24.37 3.68
N GLY A 571 -36.82 24.15 2.39
CA GLY A 571 -36.91 22.86 1.75
C GLY A 571 -38.34 22.44 1.33
N CYS A 572 -39.32 23.28 1.49
CA CYS A 572 -40.69 22.94 1.04
C CYS A 572 -40.95 23.39 -0.39
N PRO A 573 -41.57 22.54 -1.21
CA PRO A 573 -41.93 22.91 -2.58
C PRO A 573 -42.94 24.05 -2.63
N ASP A 574 -42.85 24.82 -3.69
CA ASP A 574 -43.73 25.94 -4.06
C ASP A 574 -43.88 25.86 -5.58
N LEU A 575 -44.88 25.15 -6.03
CA LEU A 575 -44.99 24.71 -7.42
C LEU A 575 -45.30 25.88 -8.35
N ASP A 576 -46.08 26.88 -7.91
CA ASP A 576 -46.51 28.02 -8.71
C ASP A 576 -45.66 29.27 -8.48
N GLY A 577 -44.81 29.29 -7.41
CA GLY A 577 -43.83 30.35 -7.19
C GLY A 577 -44.35 31.59 -6.46
N ASP A 578 -45.46 31.51 -5.76
CA ASP A 578 -46.06 32.63 -5.03
C ASP A 578 -45.47 32.86 -3.63
N LYS A 579 -44.52 31.98 -3.19
CA LYS A 579 -43.84 31.95 -1.88
C LYS A 579 -44.69 31.42 -0.72
N ILE A 580 -45.70 30.67 -1.05
CA ILE A 580 -46.47 29.87 -0.09
C ILE A 580 -46.15 28.43 -0.43
N ILE A 581 -45.74 27.65 0.55
CA ILE A 581 -45.38 26.23 0.34
C ILE A 581 -46.64 25.44 -0.04
N ASP A 582 -46.55 24.51 -0.99
CA ASP A 582 -47.66 23.68 -1.48
C ASP A 582 -48.55 23.10 -0.38
N LYS A 583 -47.93 22.72 0.75
CA LYS A 583 -48.63 22.15 1.90
C LYS A 583 -49.55 23.14 2.63
N ARG A 584 -49.31 24.43 2.51
CA ARG A 584 -50.08 25.54 3.12
C ARG A 584 -50.84 26.33 2.08
N ASP A 585 -50.59 26.00 0.83
CA ASP A 585 -51.28 26.60 -0.30
C ASP A 585 -52.59 25.88 -0.57
N SER A 586 -53.62 26.63 -0.72
CA SER A 586 -54.96 26.13 -1.07
C SER A 586 -55.15 25.96 -2.58
N CYS A 587 -54.23 26.57 -3.38
CA CYS A 587 -54.18 26.50 -4.84
C CYS A 587 -52.77 26.28 -5.37
N PRO A 588 -52.10 25.15 -5.09
CA PRO A 588 -50.68 24.93 -5.31
C PRO A 588 -50.22 24.97 -6.77
N ASP A 589 -51.12 25.02 -7.72
CA ASP A 589 -50.82 25.06 -9.16
C ASP A 589 -51.01 26.46 -9.76
N ASP A 590 -51.62 27.40 -8.99
CA ASP A 590 -52.00 28.70 -9.48
C ASP A 590 -51.59 29.81 -8.49
N PRO A 591 -50.60 30.66 -8.87
CA PRO A 591 -50.00 31.64 -7.97
C PRO A 591 -50.99 32.69 -7.49
N GLY A 592 -51.06 32.87 -6.17
CA GLY A 592 -52.07 33.77 -5.58
C GLY A 592 -51.57 34.65 -4.44
N LEU A 593 -52.48 35.13 -3.63
CA LEU A 593 -52.20 36.07 -2.56
C LEU A 593 -52.18 35.38 -1.19
N LYS A 594 -51.25 35.77 -0.36
CA LYS A 594 -51.12 35.25 1.00
C LYS A 594 -52.37 35.42 1.87
N GLU A 595 -53.23 36.43 1.55
CA GLU A 595 -54.49 36.68 2.25
C GLU A 595 -55.60 35.71 1.83
N PHE A 596 -55.35 34.95 0.77
CA PHE A 596 -56.23 33.89 0.24
C PHE A 596 -55.57 32.50 0.32
N ASP A 597 -54.63 32.35 1.22
CA ASP A 597 -53.89 31.11 1.42
C ASP A 597 -53.34 30.53 0.08
N GLY A 598 -52.77 31.39 -0.79
CA GLY A 598 -52.18 31.02 -2.08
C GLY A 598 -53.11 30.95 -3.27
N CYS A 599 -54.41 31.25 -3.11
CA CYS A 599 -55.31 31.27 -4.25
C CYS A 599 -55.35 32.63 -4.96
N PRO A 600 -55.44 32.61 -6.28
CA PRO A 600 -55.53 33.83 -7.07
C PRO A 600 -56.86 34.54 -6.88
N ASP A 601 -56.87 35.87 -7.05
CA ASP A 601 -57.97 36.76 -7.17
C ASP A 601 -57.62 37.66 -8.41
N ARG A 602 -58.06 37.21 -9.59
CA ARG A 602 -57.50 37.71 -10.85
C ARG A 602 -58.06 39.10 -11.23
N ASP A 603 -59.31 39.34 -10.91
CA ASP A 603 -59.97 40.60 -11.22
C ASP A 603 -59.94 41.61 -10.06
N GLY A 604 -59.53 41.15 -8.82
CA GLY A 604 -59.34 42.04 -7.69
C GLY A 604 -60.60 42.44 -6.93
N ASP A 605 -61.67 41.73 -7.05
CA ASP A 605 -62.89 41.98 -6.34
C ASP A 605 -62.96 41.49 -4.91
N LYS A 606 -61.89 40.74 -4.47
CA LYS A 606 -61.72 40.12 -3.15
C LYS A 606 -62.53 38.83 -2.92
N ILE A 607 -62.84 38.17 -4.00
CA ILE A 607 -63.33 36.81 -4.00
C ILE A 607 -62.21 35.97 -4.67
N MET A 608 -61.75 34.86 -4.10
CA MET A 608 -60.75 34.04 -4.77
C MET A 608 -61.35 33.37 -6.01
N ASP A 609 -60.55 33.22 -7.06
CA ASP A 609 -61.02 32.66 -8.35
C ASP A 609 -61.79 31.35 -8.22
N LYS A 610 -61.45 30.52 -7.21
CA LYS A 610 -62.10 29.24 -6.93
C LYS A 610 -63.52 29.37 -6.35
N GLU A 611 -63.81 30.49 -5.70
CA GLU A 611 -65.13 30.83 -5.13
C GLU A 611 -65.89 31.89 -5.96
N ASP A 612 -65.15 32.39 -6.99
CA ASP A 612 -65.68 33.36 -7.92
C ASP A 612 -66.25 32.63 -9.13
N ASP A 613 -67.51 32.95 -9.40
CA ASP A 613 -68.23 32.41 -10.55
C ASP A 613 -67.83 33.16 -11.87
N CYS A 614 -67.17 34.33 -11.79
CA CYS A 614 -66.68 35.13 -12.89
C CYS A 614 -65.24 35.64 -12.67
N PRO A 615 -64.21 34.77 -12.57
CA PRO A 615 -62.89 35.09 -12.09
C PRO A 615 -62.05 36.09 -12.92
N ASP A 616 -62.57 36.57 -14.01
CA ASP A 616 -61.86 37.50 -14.89
C ASP A 616 -62.59 38.84 -14.97
N GLU A 617 -63.75 39.00 -14.32
CA GLU A 617 -64.60 40.20 -14.40
C GLU A 617 -65.20 40.58 -13.05
N ALA A 618 -64.61 41.60 -12.41
CA ALA A 618 -64.98 42.05 -11.09
C ALA A 618 -66.47 42.34 -10.92
N GLY A 619 -67.12 41.67 -9.93
CA GLY A 619 -68.55 41.81 -9.71
C GLY A 619 -68.92 41.93 -8.25
N LEU A 620 -70.20 41.61 -7.96
CA LEU A 620 -70.81 41.81 -6.65
C LEU A 620 -70.81 40.50 -5.87
N LYS A 621 -70.46 40.52 -4.61
CA LYS A 621 -70.53 39.36 -3.71
C LYS A 621 -71.88 38.63 -3.65
N GLU A 622 -72.92 39.34 -3.91
CA GLU A 622 -74.27 38.79 -3.98
C GLU A 622 -74.54 37.97 -5.24
N PHE A 623 -73.66 38.13 -6.29
CA PHE A 623 -73.70 37.29 -7.46
C PHE A 623 -72.42 36.42 -7.63
N ASN A 624 -71.83 36.11 -6.48
CA ASN A 624 -70.58 35.32 -6.38
C ASN A 624 -69.49 35.85 -7.35
N GLY A 625 -69.31 37.19 -7.38
CA GLY A 625 -68.29 37.81 -8.18
C GLY A 625 -68.59 38.10 -9.63
N CYS A 626 -69.87 37.89 -10.03
CA CYS A 626 -70.27 38.23 -11.40
C CYS A 626 -70.90 39.61 -11.51
N PRO A 627 -70.64 40.33 -12.63
CA PRO A 627 -71.22 41.58 -12.92
C PRO A 627 -72.71 41.43 -13.39
N ASP A 628 -73.51 42.52 -13.25
CA ASP A 628 -74.85 42.67 -13.74
C ASP A 628 -74.87 44.04 -14.42
N LYS A 629 -74.70 44.05 -15.77
CA LYS A 629 -74.39 45.25 -16.54
C LYS A 629 -75.59 46.11 -16.93
N ASP A 630 -76.76 45.50 -17.22
CA ASP A 630 -77.92 46.17 -17.59
C ASP A 630 -78.91 46.39 -16.44
N GLY A 631 -78.69 45.74 -15.30
CA GLY A 631 -79.38 45.95 -14.04
C GLY A 631 -80.77 45.35 -13.98
N ASP A 632 -81.04 44.27 -14.72
CA ASP A 632 -82.32 43.58 -14.71
C ASP A 632 -82.42 42.54 -13.53
N GLY A 633 -81.34 42.32 -12.78
CA GLY A 633 -81.30 41.42 -11.65
C GLY A 633 -80.89 39.98 -11.99
N ILE A 634 -80.29 39.76 -13.13
CA ILE A 634 -79.69 38.57 -13.62
C ILE A 634 -78.19 38.86 -13.82
N PRO A 635 -77.23 38.16 -13.21
CA PRO A 635 -75.83 38.41 -13.51
C PRO A 635 -75.48 38.09 -14.94
N ASP A 636 -74.59 38.89 -15.57
CA ASP A 636 -74.20 38.82 -17.02
C ASP A 636 -73.96 37.38 -17.49
N LYS A 637 -73.40 36.45 -16.61
CA LYS A 637 -73.18 35.06 -16.96
C LYS A 637 -74.41 34.22 -17.12
N ASP A 638 -75.47 34.57 -16.43
CA ASP A 638 -76.77 33.88 -16.46
C ASP A 638 -77.80 34.62 -17.30
N ASP A 639 -77.42 35.75 -17.83
CA ASP A 639 -78.14 36.58 -18.78
C ASP A 639 -77.71 36.33 -20.22
N ASP A 640 -78.56 35.78 -20.98
CA ASP A 640 -78.27 35.50 -22.42
C ASP A 640 -78.16 36.78 -23.25
N CYS A 641 -78.62 37.94 -22.70
CA CYS A 641 -78.52 39.26 -23.39
C CYS A 641 -78.00 40.37 -22.45
N PRO A 642 -76.84 40.31 -21.93
CA PRO A 642 -76.24 41.11 -20.84
C PRO A 642 -76.23 42.64 -21.07
N GLU A 643 -76.59 43.13 -22.20
CA GLU A 643 -76.64 44.57 -22.54
C GLU A 643 -78.06 45.10 -22.86
N ILE A 644 -79.03 44.19 -22.81
CA ILE A 644 -80.37 44.53 -23.22
C ILE A 644 -81.44 43.84 -22.31
N ALA A 645 -81.89 44.54 -21.34
CA ALA A 645 -82.84 44.03 -20.37
C ALA A 645 -84.05 43.31 -20.94
N GLY A 646 -84.28 42.05 -20.48
CA GLY A 646 -85.41 41.27 -20.96
C GLY A 646 -86.07 40.48 -19.81
N PRO A 647 -87.13 39.78 -20.11
CA PRO A 647 -87.94 39.09 -19.04
C PRO A 647 -87.20 37.80 -18.62
N LYS A 648 -87.29 37.46 -17.35
CA LYS A 648 -86.66 36.31 -16.73
C LYS A 648 -87.10 34.96 -17.31
N GLU A 649 -88.25 34.90 -17.95
CA GLU A 649 -88.84 33.76 -18.66
C GLU A 649 -88.03 33.40 -19.89
N PHE A 650 -87.29 34.38 -20.48
CA PHE A 650 -86.42 34.24 -21.65
C PHE A 650 -84.94 34.55 -21.30
N THR A 651 -84.64 34.38 -20.07
CA THR A 651 -83.26 34.56 -19.58
C THR A 651 -82.61 35.87 -20.00
N GLY A 652 -83.41 36.99 -19.91
CA GLY A 652 -83.00 38.36 -20.24
C GLY A 652 -83.03 38.73 -21.72
N CYS A 653 -83.57 37.91 -22.62
CA CYS A 653 -83.60 38.18 -24.05
C CYS A 653 -85.02 38.45 -24.65
N PRO A 654 -85.15 39.32 -25.67
CA PRO A 654 -86.42 39.53 -26.41
C PRO A 654 -86.65 38.42 -27.45
N ASP A 655 -87.96 38.30 -27.95
CA ASP A 655 -88.50 37.43 -29.01
C ASP A 655 -89.29 38.29 -30.00
N THR A 656 -88.75 38.48 -31.25
CA THR A 656 -89.26 39.49 -32.25
C THR A 656 -90.30 38.96 -33.22
N ASP A 657 -90.25 37.72 -33.72
CA ASP A 657 -91.23 37.13 -34.65
C ASP A 657 -92.32 36.28 -33.99
N LEU A 658 -92.19 36.05 -32.63
CA LEU A 658 -93.14 35.40 -31.80
C LEU A 658 -93.39 33.93 -32.13
N ASP A 659 -92.38 33.22 -32.61
CA ASP A 659 -92.41 31.78 -32.88
C ASP A 659 -92.18 30.97 -31.61
N GLY A 660 -91.86 31.65 -30.54
CA GLY A 660 -91.59 31.06 -29.22
C GLY A 660 -90.10 30.73 -29.01
N ILE A 661 -89.19 31.23 -29.87
CA ILE A 661 -87.77 31.18 -29.76
C ILE A 661 -87.24 32.60 -29.58
N ARG A 662 -86.26 32.77 -28.69
CA ARG A 662 -85.67 34.09 -28.44
C ARG A 662 -84.89 34.53 -29.69
N ASP A 663 -84.87 35.85 -30.01
CA ASP A 663 -84.10 36.39 -31.16
C ASP A 663 -82.67 35.95 -31.28
N ILE A 664 -82.06 35.64 -30.05
CA ILE A 664 -80.65 35.18 -30.00
C ILE A 664 -80.49 33.67 -30.28
N ASP A 665 -81.58 32.92 -30.04
CA ASP A 665 -81.53 31.45 -30.28
C ASP A 665 -82.14 31.07 -31.60
N ASP A 666 -82.75 32.04 -32.26
CA ASP A 666 -83.40 31.94 -33.59
C ASP A 666 -82.31 32.22 -34.65
N ALA A 667 -81.96 31.20 -35.36
CA ALA A 667 -80.96 31.29 -36.43
C ALA A 667 -81.57 32.09 -37.63
N CYS A 668 -82.87 32.27 -37.64
CA CYS A 668 -83.61 33.06 -38.63
C CYS A 668 -84.60 34.02 -38.01
N PRO A 669 -84.20 34.97 -37.19
CA PRO A 669 -85.05 35.74 -36.26
C PRO A 669 -86.21 36.57 -36.92
N THR A 670 -86.38 36.46 -38.20
CA THR A 670 -87.40 37.16 -39.02
C THR A 670 -88.22 36.21 -39.89
N ASP A 671 -87.89 34.90 -39.92
CA ASP A 671 -88.45 33.89 -40.81
C ASP A 671 -88.78 32.61 -40.04
N SER A 672 -90.00 32.53 -39.48
CA SER A 672 -90.46 31.51 -38.63
C SER A 672 -90.23 30.09 -39.12
N GLY A 673 -89.61 29.28 -38.31
CA GLY A 673 -89.24 27.86 -38.56
C GLY A 673 -89.62 26.90 -37.48
N SER A 674 -89.00 25.70 -37.49
CA SER A 674 -89.26 24.69 -36.44
C SER A 674 -88.29 24.80 -35.30
N VAL A 675 -88.64 24.59 -34.07
CA VAL A 675 -87.80 24.54 -32.90
C VAL A 675 -86.74 23.49 -33.05
N ASP A 676 -87.00 22.40 -33.80
CA ASP A 676 -86.05 21.32 -34.05
C ASP A 676 -84.81 21.75 -34.95
N PHE A 677 -84.97 22.89 -35.69
CA PHE A 677 -83.98 23.45 -36.57
C PHE A 677 -83.67 24.91 -36.28
N GLN A 678 -83.94 25.31 -35.03
CA GLN A 678 -83.59 26.60 -34.50
C GLN A 678 -84.23 27.76 -35.35
N GLY A 679 -85.46 27.56 -35.77
CA GLY A 679 -86.12 28.53 -36.60
C GLY A 679 -85.87 28.50 -38.09
N CYS A 680 -84.97 27.59 -38.59
CA CYS A 680 -84.57 27.54 -40.00
C CYS A 680 -85.00 26.25 -40.75
N PRO A 681 -85.06 26.25 -42.15
CA PRO A 681 -85.36 25.04 -42.97
C PRO A 681 -84.17 24.02 -43.12
N ASP A 682 -84.48 22.69 -43.50
CA ASP A 682 -83.61 21.57 -43.82
C ASP A 682 -84.05 20.88 -45.07
N THR A 683 -83.22 20.90 -46.20
CA THR A 683 -83.57 20.53 -47.55
C THR A 683 -83.37 19.07 -47.92
N ASP A 684 -82.19 18.32 -47.44
CA ASP A 684 -81.97 16.94 -47.77
C ASP A 684 -82.34 15.92 -46.65
N LEU A 685 -82.78 16.48 -45.58
CA LEU A 685 -83.31 15.67 -44.40
C LEU A 685 -82.37 14.76 -43.75
N ASP A 686 -81.05 15.10 -43.73
CA ASP A 686 -80.02 14.34 -43.01
C ASP A 686 -79.98 14.72 -41.50
N GLY A 687 -80.73 15.76 -41.18
CA GLY A 687 -80.87 16.30 -39.81
C GLY A 687 -79.82 17.41 -39.53
N LEU A 688 -79.20 18.00 -40.52
CA LEU A 688 -78.55 19.29 -40.49
C LEU A 688 -79.34 20.29 -41.34
N PHE A 689 -79.55 21.56 -40.89
CA PHE A 689 -80.24 22.59 -41.65
C PHE A 689 -79.24 23.17 -42.67
N ASP A 690 -79.79 23.63 -43.79
CA ASP A 690 -79.08 24.04 -45.06
C ASP A 690 -77.89 24.95 -44.81
N PHE A 691 -77.93 25.81 -43.78
CA PHE A 691 -76.84 26.80 -43.54
C PHE A 691 -75.59 26.20 -42.87
N VAL A 692 -75.69 25.04 -42.25
CA VAL A 692 -74.55 24.39 -41.53
C VAL A 692 -74.15 23.07 -42.17
N ASP A 693 -74.72 22.66 -43.23
CA ASP A 693 -74.38 21.51 -44.05
C ASP A 693 -73.43 21.93 -45.17
N ASP A 694 -72.12 21.34 -45.07
CA ASP A 694 -71.09 21.56 -46.08
C ASP A 694 -71.48 20.88 -47.42
N CYS A 695 -72.48 19.97 -47.44
CA CYS A 695 -72.95 19.23 -48.57
C CYS A 695 -74.50 19.18 -48.62
N PRO A 696 -75.28 20.33 -48.73
CA PRO A 696 -76.75 20.43 -48.52
C PRO A 696 -77.64 19.65 -49.42
N GLU A 697 -77.12 18.96 -50.44
CA GLU A 697 -77.82 18.12 -51.42
C GLU A 697 -77.44 16.64 -51.35
N VAL A 698 -76.48 16.22 -50.38
CA VAL A 698 -75.89 14.85 -50.31
C VAL A 698 -75.72 14.41 -48.86
N ALA A 699 -76.64 13.71 -48.31
CA ALA A 699 -76.67 13.26 -46.91
C ALA A 699 -75.41 12.51 -46.45
N GLY A 700 -74.81 13.00 -45.36
CA GLY A 700 -73.63 12.45 -44.65
C GLY A 700 -73.81 12.48 -43.14
N PRO A 701 -72.76 12.00 -42.36
CA PRO A 701 -72.82 11.97 -40.91
C PRO A 701 -72.53 13.36 -40.32
N LYS A 702 -73.23 13.74 -39.25
CA LYS A 702 -73.12 15.05 -38.58
C LYS A 702 -71.68 15.33 -38.08
N GLU A 703 -70.90 14.28 -37.75
CA GLU A 703 -69.54 14.36 -37.25
C GLU A 703 -68.51 14.79 -38.34
N ASN A 704 -68.94 14.81 -39.59
CA ASN A 704 -68.23 15.31 -40.79
C ASN A 704 -68.98 16.40 -41.51
N ASN A 705 -69.73 17.18 -40.81
CA ASN A 705 -70.52 18.30 -41.37
C ASN A 705 -71.36 17.92 -42.59
N GLY A 706 -72.07 16.77 -42.55
CA GLY A 706 -72.89 16.33 -43.63
C GLY A 706 -72.17 15.64 -44.80
N CYS A 707 -70.85 15.54 -44.77
CA CYS A 707 -70.02 14.85 -45.82
C CYS A 707 -69.42 13.50 -45.40
N PRO A 708 -69.15 12.52 -46.31
CA PRO A 708 -68.55 11.21 -46.00
C PRO A 708 -67.00 11.31 -45.69
N TRP A 709 -66.45 10.44 -44.82
CA TRP A 709 -65.01 10.42 -44.36
C TRP A 709 -64.01 9.90 -45.42
N PRO A 710 -62.79 10.57 -45.57
CA PRO A 710 -61.81 10.16 -46.54
C PRO A 710 -60.92 8.99 -46.03
N ASP A 711 -60.30 8.25 -46.99
CA ASP A 711 -59.19 7.28 -46.84
C ASP A 711 -58.13 7.63 -47.91
N SER A 712 -57.11 8.37 -47.52
CA SER A 712 -56.25 9.11 -48.47
C SER A 712 -55.23 8.21 -49.21
N ASP A 713 -54.76 7.06 -48.62
CA ASP A 713 -53.80 6.16 -49.26
C ASP A 713 -54.39 4.81 -49.64
N GLY A 714 -55.64 4.51 -49.28
CA GLY A 714 -56.39 3.37 -49.78
C GLY A 714 -56.03 2.03 -49.10
N ASP A 715 -55.39 2.03 -47.94
CA ASP A 715 -54.96 0.81 -47.23
C ASP A 715 -56.12 0.18 -46.40
N GLY A 716 -57.23 0.83 -46.35
CA GLY A 716 -58.44 0.36 -45.68
C GLY A 716 -58.54 0.76 -44.20
N LEU A 717 -57.69 1.67 -43.72
CA LEU A 717 -57.88 2.49 -42.53
C LEU A 717 -58.28 3.90 -42.94
N LEU A 718 -59.23 4.50 -42.24
CA LEU A 718 -59.59 5.90 -42.46
C LEU A 718 -58.45 6.79 -41.89
N ASP A 719 -58.20 7.98 -42.55
CA ASP A 719 -57.08 8.88 -42.14
C ASP A 719 -57.05 9.19 -40.63
N LYS A 720 -58.18 9.21 -39.94
CA LYS A 720 -58.27 9.47 -38.49
C LYS A 720 -57.79 8.31 -37.63
N ASP A 721 -57.70 7.11 -38.17
CA ASP A 721 -57.31 5.88 -37.45
C ASP A 721 -55.94 5.37 -37.90
N ASP A 722 -55.28 6.10 -38.83
CA ASP A 722 -53.99 5.79 -39.44
C ASP A 722 -52.87 6.70 -38.93
N ASP A 723 -51.80 6.12 -38.35
CA ASP A 723 -50.61 6.89 -37.89
C ASP A 723 -49.73 7.39 -39.08
N CYS A 724 -49.95 6.86 -40.33
CA CYS A 724 -49.23 7.27 -41.56
C CYS A 724 -50.20 7.51 -42.71
N PRO A 725 -51.13 8.47 -42.71
CA PRO A 725 -52.25 8.64 -43.58
C PRO A 725 -51.97 8.85 -45.08
N ASN A 726 -50.74 8.87 -45.49
CA ASN A 726 -50.32 9.04 -46.90
C ASN A 726 -49.33 7.96 -47.37
N THR A 727 -49.16 6.88 -46.56
CA THR A 727 -48.22 5.79 -46.92
C THR A 727 -48.77 4.44 -46.47
N PRO A 728 -49.29 3.63 -47.42
CA PRO A 728 -50.03 2.41 -47.10
C PRO A 728 -49.22 1.43 -46.25
N GLY A 729 -49.83 0.95 -45.14
CA GLY A 729 -49.19 -0.04 -44.28
C GLY A 729 -50.22 -1.02 -43.65
N PRO A 730 -49.81 -2.04 -42.95
CA PRO A 730 -50.73 -3.02 -42.42
C PRO A 730 -51.45 -2.51 -41.18
N LYS A 731 -52.72 -2.83 -41.04
CA LYS A 731 -53.54 -2.51 -39.86
C LYS A 731 -52.97 -2.95 -38.52
N THR A 732 -52.09 -3.94 -38.53
CA THR A 732 -51.36 -4.43 -37.32
C THR A 732 -50.25 -3.50 -36.83
N ASN A 733 -49.82 -2.55 -37.67
CA ASN A 733 -48.88 -1.47 -37.39
C ASN A 733 -49.50 -0.10 -37.55
N LYS A 734 -50.83 0.00 -37.41
CA LYS A 734 -51.61 1.22 -37.46
C LYS A 734 -51.37 2.05 -38.74
N GLY A 735 -51.37 1.39 -39.88
CA GLY A 735 -51.21 2.03 -41.19
C GLY A 735 -49.77 2.34 -41.56
N CYS A 736 -48.74 2.10 -40.73
CA CYS A 736 -47.34 2.40 -41.07
C CYS A 736 -46.56 1.14 -41.49
N PRO A 737 -45.61 1.26 -42.43
CA PRO A 737 -44.73 0.14 -42.82
C PRO A 737 -43.72 -0.19 -41.71
N TYR A 738 -43.33 -1.48 -41.58
CA TYR A 738 -42.24 -1.89 -40.65
C TYR A 738 -40.87 -1.43 -41.18
N LYS A 739 -39.96 -1.06 -40.26
CA LYS A 739 -38.63 -0.63 -40.62
C LYS A 739 -37.68 -1.82 -40.81
N ASP A 740 -36.86 -1.75 -41.84
CA ASP A 740 -35.75 -2.60 -42.20
C ASP A 740 -34.54 -1.66 -42.37
N SER A 741 -33.58 -1.74 -41.38
CA SER A 741 -32.50 -0.75 -41.28
C SER A 741 -31.31 -1.00 -42.19
N ASP A 742 -31.08 -2.22 -42.61
CA ASP A 742 -29.94 -2.61 -43.46
C ASP A 742 -30.38 -3.08 -44.88
N GLY A 743 -31.70 -3.29 -45.08
CA GLY A 743 -32.27 -3.59 -46.38
C GLY A 743 -32.13 -5.03 -46.83
N ASP A 744 -31.98 -5.97 -45.92
CA ASP A 744 -31.78 -7.37 -46.26
C ASP A 744 -33.09 -8.18 -46.42
N GLY A 745 -34.21 -7.54 -46.13
CA GLY A 745 -35.56 -8.10 -46.31
C GLY A 745 -36.13 -8.69 -45.02
N LEU A 746 -35.47 -8.58 -43.88
CA LEU A 746 -35.98 -8.79 -42.53
C LEU A 746 -36.19 -7.47 -41.84
N PHE A 747 -37.26 -7.34 -41.12
CA PHE A 747 -37.50 -6.15 -40.33
C PHE A 747 -36.67 -6.16 -39.04
N ASP A 748 -36.22 -4.99 -38.62
CA ASP A 748 -35.37 -4.81 -37.41
C ASP A 748 -35.84 -5.61 -36.18
N LYS A 749 -37.14 -5.88 -36.07
CA LYS A 749 -37.72 -6.64 -34.91
C LYS A 749 -37.54 -8.16 -35.02
N ASP A 750 -37.28 -8.68 -36.21
CA ASP A 750 -37.14 -10.08 -36.53
C ASP A 750 -35.72 -10.44 -36.97
N ASP A 751 -34.79 -9.44 -36.92
CA ASP A 751 -33.41 -9.49 -37.34
C ASP A 751 -32.46 -9.54 -36.13
N ASP A 752 -31.62 -10.57 -36.04
CA ASP A 752 -30.62 -10.73 -34.99
C ASP A 752 -29.38 -9.80 -35.22
N CYS A 753 -29.22 -9.22 -36.47
CA CYS A 753 -28.15 -8.30 -36.86
C CYS A 753 -28.67 -7.03 -37.59
N PRO A 754 -29.53 -6.20 -37.02
CA PRO A 754 -30.32 -5.15 -37.68
C PRO A 754 -29.58 -4.04 -38.46
N ASN A 755 -28.27 -4.05 -38.45
CA ASN A 755 -27.43 -3.07 -39.14
C ASN A 755 -26.39 -3.72 -40.06
N THR A 756 -26.44 -5.04 -40.25
CA THR A 756 -25.50 -5.77 -41.13
C THR A 756 -26.20 -6.82 -41.94
N PRO A 757 -26.46 -6.57 -43.26
CA PRO A 757 -27.34 -7.39 -44.10
C PRO A 757 -26.92 -8.85 -44.13
N GLY A 758 -27.87 -9.76 -43.95
CA GLY A 758 -27.68 -11.21 -44.06
C GLY A 758 -28.88 -11.96 -44.62
N PRO A 759 -28.81 -13.23 -44.88
CA PRO A 759 -29.94 -13.97 -45.45
C PRO A 759 -30.99 -14.29 -44.36
N VAL A 760 -32.23 -14.27 -44.78
CA VAL A 760 -33.43 -14.56 -43.96
C VAL A 760 -33.32 -15.87 -43.22
N ASP A 761 -32.74 -16.88 -43.86
CA ASP A 761 -32.53 -18.24 -43.26
C ASP A 761 -31.51 -18.22 -42.07
N ASN A 762 -30.70 -17.19 -41.99
CA ASN A 762 -29.75 -16.94 -40.88
C ASN A 762 -30.19 -15.75 -39.98
N LYS A 763 -31.49 -15.46 -40.00
CA LYS A 763 -32.10 -14.41 -39.19
C LYS A 763 -31.45 -13.03 -39.36
N GLY A 764 -31.15 -12.63 -40.60
CA GLY A 764 -30.58 -11.37 -40.95
C GLY A 764 -29.06 -11.23 -40.68
N CYS A 765 -28.40 -12.22 -40.10
CA CYS A 765 -26.95 -12.17 -39.89
C CYS A 765 -26.16 -12.76 -41.03
N PRO A 766 -24.98 -12.20 -41.38
CA PRO A 766 -24.12 -12.77 -42.43
C PRO A 766 -23.70 -14.20 -42.13
N ILE A 767 -23.70 -15.06 -43.12
CA ILE A 767 -23.14 -16.43 -43.01
C ILE A 767 -21.63 -16.31 -43.20
N VAL A 768 -20.86 -16.80 -42.21
CA VAL A 768 -19.41 -16.93 -42.33
C VAL A 768 -19.13 -18.07 -43.32
N GLU A 769 -18.49 -17.74 -44.42
CA GLU A 769 -18.15 -18.73 -45.49
C GLU A 769 -17.27 -19.84 -44.93
N ASP A 770 -17.49 -21.10 -45.37
CA ASP A 770 -16.73 -22.27 -44.94
C ASP A 770 -15.22 -22.09 -45.11
N SER A 771 -14.76 -21.34 -46.09
CA SER A 771 -13.36 -20.94 -46.30
C SER A 771 -12.78 -20.09 -45.15
N ILE A 772 -13.60 -19.22 -44.61
CA ILE A 772 -13.20 -18.35 -43.47
C ILE A 772 -13.25 -19.13 -42.15
N VAL A 773 -14.23 -20.03 -42.01
CA VAL A 773 -14.28 -20.97 -40.89
C VAL A 773 -13.05 -21.86 -40.86
N GLU A 774 -12.57 -22.28 -42.06
CA GLU A 774 -11.31 -23.02 -42.17
C GLU A 774 -10.09 -22.21 -41.73
N VAL A 775 -10.00 -20.91 -42.10
CA VAL A 775 -8.92 -20.00 -41.62
C VAL A 775 -8.99 -19.81 -40.13
N LEU A 776 -10.17 -19.61 -39.55
CA LEU A 776 -10.35 -19.50 -38.10
C LEU A 776 -9.92 -20.80 -37.37
N ASN A 777 -10.35 -21.94 -37.87
CA ASN A 777 -9.97 -23.24 -37.27
C ASN A 777 -8.48 -23.51 -37.44
N LYS A 778 -7.89 -23.17 -38.60
CA LYS A 778 -6.45 -23.27 -38.83
C LYS A 778 -5.65 -22.36 -37.87
N ALA A 779 -6.12 -21.15 -37.65
CA ALA A 779 -5.52 -20.20 -36.69
C ALA A 779 -5.66 -20.73 -35.25
N PHE A 780 -6.81 -21.32 -34.90
CA PHE A 780 -7.06 -21.92 -33.60
C PHE A 780 -6.18 -23.12 -33.34
N ASP A 781 -6.16 -24.11 -34.28
CA ASP A 781 -5.44 -25.36 -34.14
C ASP A 781 -3.90 -25.19 -34.13
N ASN A 782 -3.40 -24.17 -34.85
CA ASN A 782 -1.98 -23.88 -34.97
C ASN A 782 -1.48 -22.92 -33.90
N LEU A 783 -2.36 -22.31 -33.07
CA LEU A 783 -1.96 -21.33 -32.08
C LEU A 783 -1.29 -22.00 -30.87
N GLU A 784 0.00 -21.87 -30.82
CA GLU A 784 0.82 -22.36 -29.72
C GLU A 784 1.60 -21.24 -29.04
N PHE A 785 1.75 -21.36 -27.72
CA PHE A 785 2.59 -20.48 -26.91
C PHE A 785 3.83 -21.21 -26.40
N GLU A 786 4.87 -20.48 -26.07
CA GLU A 786 5.99 -21.05 -25.33
C GLU A 786 5.51 -21.58 -23.97
N THR A 787 6.15 -22.63 -23.46
CA THR A 787 5.75 -23.28 -22.21
C THR A 787 5.70 -22.31 -21.03
N ALA A 788 4.53 -22.20 -20.41
CA ALA A 788 4.24 -21.30 -19.30
C ALA A 788 4.46 -19.80 -19.59
N LYS A 789 4.44 -19.38 -20.85
CA LYS A 789 4.56 -17.99 -21.27
C LYS A 789 3.39 -17.57 -22.16
N ASP A 790 3.34 -16.28 -22.44
CA ASP A 790 2.42 -15.57 -23.32
C ASP A 790 3.02 -15.23 -24.70
N ILE A 791 4.17 -15.83 -25.02
CA ILE A 791 4.87 -15.62 -26.28
C ILE A 791 4.35 -16.59 -27.32
N ILE A 792 3.76 -16.08 -28.41
CA ILE A 792 3.28 -16.86 -29.55
C ILE A 792 4.49 -17.43 -30.29
N LYS A 793 4.44 -18.73 -30.57
CA LYS A 793 5.51 -19.40 -31.33
C LYS A 793 5.53 -18.94 -32.78
N ASP A 794 6.70 -18.90 -33.41
CA ASP A 794 6.85 -18.48 -34.81
C ASP A 794 6.06 -19.36 -35.78
N ALA A 795 5.90 -20.66 -35.46
CA ALA A 795 5.10 -21.58 -36.29
C ALA A 795 3.61 -21.21 -36.34
N SER A 796 3.09 -20.46 -35.38
CA SER A 796 1.68 -20.00 -35.32
C SER A 796 1.45 -18.72 -36.13
N LYS A 797 2.50 -17.97 -36.43
CA LYS A 797 2.38 -16.63 -37.03
C LYS A 797 1.80 -16.65 -38.43
N GLU A 798 2.11 -17.66 -39.25
CA GLU A 798 1.61 -17.77 -40.62
C GLU A 798 0.07 -17.88 -40.64
N SER A 799 -0.52 -18.71 -39.80
CA SER A 799 -1.99 -18.86 -39.74
C SER A 799 -2.68 -17.66 -39.10
N LEU A 800 -2.00 -16.93 -38.22
CA LEU A 800 -2.49 -15.68 -37.65
C LEU A 800 -2.40 -14.50 -38.62
N ASP A 801 -1.41 -14.53 -39.53
CA ASP A 801 -1.31 -13.55 -40.60
C ASP A 801 -2.46 -13.73 -41.60
N GLU A 802 -2.79 -14.98 -42.00
CA GLU A 802 -3.97 -15.30 -42.81
C GLU A 802 -5.27 -14.81 -42.14
N LEU A 803 -5.43 -15.03 -40.83
CA LEU A 803 -6.58 -14.53 -40.07
C LEU A 803 -6.63 -13.00 -40.06
N SER A 804 -5.49 -12.34 -39.93
CA SER A 804 -5.43 -10.89 -39.94
C SER A 804 -5.86 -10.29 -41.27
N GLU A 805 -5.49 -10.91 -42.38
CA GLU A 805 -5.91 -10.50 -43.75
C GLU A 805 -7.43 -10.59 -43.89
N VAL A 806 -8.05 -11.70 -43.46
CA VAL A 806 -9.51 -11.88 -43.48
C VAL A 806 -10.21 -10.78 -42.66
N LEU A 807 -9.68 -10.46 -41.44
CA LEU A 807 -10.26 -9.42 -40.61
C LEU A 807 -10.05 -8.01 -41.18
N LEU A 808 -8.99 -7.76 -41.94
CA LEU A 808 -8.76 -6.50 -42.63
C LEU A 808 -9.71 -6.28 -43.84
N GLU A 809 -9.98 -7.35 -44.61
CA GLU A 809 -10.94 -7.34 -45.70
C GLU A 809 -12.38 -7.10 -45.21
N ARG A 810 -12.74 -7.66 -44.06
CA ARG A 810 -14.09 -7.61 -43.48
C ARG A 810 -14.14 -6.56 -42.35
N SER A 811 -14.14 -5.30 -42.69
CA SER A 811 -13.95 -4.18 -41.74
C SER A 811 -15.04 -4.01 -40.67
N THR A 812 -16.22 -4.60 -40.85
CA THR A 812 -17.35 -4.57 -39.90
C THR A 812 -17.33 -5.73 -38.92
N TRP A 813 -16.55 -6.79 -39.15
CA TRP A 813 -16.53 -7.95 -38.31
C TRP A 813 -15.66 -7.73 -37.05
N LYS A 814 -16.10 -8.23 -35.89
CA LYS A 814 -15.36 -8.24 -34.65
C LYS A 814 -14.92 -9.66 -34.31
N LEU A 815 -13.81 -9.79 -33.61
CA LEU A 815 -13.27 -11.06 -33.17
C LEU A 815 -13.26 -11.11 -31.63
N GLU A 816 -13.99 -12.05 -31.06
CA GLU A 816 -13.86 -12.44 -29.67
C GLU A 816 -12.69 -13.41 -29.50
N ILE A 817 -11.82 -13.13 -28.53
CA ILE A 817 -10.61 -13.89 -28.20
C ILE A 817 -10.71 -14.34 -26.77
N SER A 818 -10.84 -15.63 -26.51
CA SER A 818 -11.06 -16.21 -25.19
C SER A 818 -9.89 -17.08 -24.73
N GLY A 819 -9.19 -16.69 -23.68
CA GLY A 819 -8.04 -17.42 -23.14
C GLY A 819 -8.41 -18.44 -22.06
N HIS A 820 -7.80 -19.64 -22.13
CA HIS A 820 -8.02 -20.73 -21.19
C HIS A 820 -6.71 -21.40 -20.79
N THR A 821 -6.68 -22.03 -19.62
CA THR A 821 -5.58 -22.85 -19.12
C THR A 821 -6.07 -24.22 -18.67
N ASP A 822 -5.15 -25.11 -18.38
CA ASP A 822 -5.44 -26.31 -17.59
C ASP A 822 -5.44 -25.95 -16.08
N ASN A 823 -5.76 -26.93 -15.23
CA ASN A 823 -5.83 -26.76 -13.77
C ASN A 823 -4.48 -26.98 -13.06
N VAL A 824 -3.35 -26.94 -13.77
CA VAL A 824 -2.02 -27.09 -13.17
C VAL A 824 -1.50 -25.74 -12.75
N GLY A 825 -1.41 -25.53 -11.44
CA GLY A 825 -0.88 -24.29 -10.84
C GLY A 825 -1.87 -23.61 -9.92
N ASP A 826 -1.62 -22.35 -9.64
CA ASP A 826 -2.51 -21.49 -8.85
C ASP A 826 -3.60 -20.90 -9.75
N GLU A 827 -4.85 -20.91 -9.30
CA GLU A 827 -6.01 -20.45 -10.06
C GLU A 827 -5.87 -19.00 -10.54
N ASN A 828 -5.35 -18.10 -9.67
CA ASN A 828 -5.12 -16.71 -10.04
C ASN A 828 -3.98 -16.58 -11.06
N ALA A 829 -2.94 -17.40 -10.94
CA ALA A 829 -1.86 -17.44 -11.92
C ALA A 829 -2.37 -17.94 -13.28
N ASN A 830 -3.26 -18.92 -13.30
CA ASN A 830 -3.91 -19.42 -14.50
C ASN A 830 -4.84 -18.37 -15.11
N MET A 831 -5.58 -17.64 -14.30
CA MET A 831 -6.39 -16.50 -14.76
C MET A 831 -5.53 -15.42 -15.42
N VAL A 832 -4.41 -15.05 -14.81
CA VAL A 832 -3.47 -14.07 -15.38
C VAL A 832 -2.82 -14.60 -16.67
N LEU A 833 -2.43 -15.87 -16.72
CA LEU A 833 -1.80 -16.46 -17.89
C LEU A 833 -2.78 -16.53 -19.07
N SER A 834 -4.04 -16.90 -18.82
CA SER A 834 -5.08 -16.93 -19.86
C SER A 834 -5.34 -15.54 -20.44
N LYS A 835 -5.41 -14.52 -19.57
CA LYS A 835 -5.52 -13.12 -19.99
C LYS A 835 -4.35 -12.71 -20.88
N LYS A 836 -3.13 -12.93 -20.43
CA LYS A 836 -1.92 -12.54 -21.17
C LYS A 836 -1.82 -13.20 -22.55
N ARG A 837 -2.24 -14.46 -22.66
CA ARG A 837 -2.26 -15.17 -23.94
C ARG A 837 -3.30 -14.60 -24.90
N ALA A 838 -4.51 -14.31 -24.42
CA ALA A 838 -5.54 -13.66 -25.22
C ALA A 838 -5.12 -12.23 -25.63
N GLU A 839 -4.49 -11.49 -24.73
CA GLU A 839 -3.93 -10.15 -25.02
C GLU A 839 -2.73 -10.21 -25.99
N ALA A 840 -1.90 -11.23 -25.92
CA ALA A 840 -0.80 -11.43 -26.86
C ALA A 840 -1.30 -11.64 -28.29
N LEU A 841 -2.36 -12.46 -28.44
CA LEU A 841 -3.01 -12.65 -29.74
C LEU A 841 -3.66 -11.36 -30.23
N ARG A 842 -4.42 -10.65 -29.38
CA ARG A 842 -5.01 -9.35 -29.71
C ARG A 842 -3.96 -8.35 -30.19
N ASN A 843 -2.85 -8.26 -29.46
CA ASN A 843 -1.78 -7.31 -29.79
C ASN A 843 -1.08 -7.70 -31.10
N TYR A 844 -0.89 -8.98 -31.36
CA TYR A 844 -0.34 -9.48 -32.62
C TYR A 844 -1.23 -9.10 -33.81
N LEU A 845 -2.54 -9.33 -33.73
CA LEU A 845 -3.50 -8.96 -34.78
C LEU A 845 -3.58 -7.44 -34.95
N ALA A 846 -3.46 -6.69 -33.85
CA ALA A 846 -3.42 -5.24 -33.90
C ALA A 846 -2.13 -4.71 -34.58
N GLU A 847 -0.97 -5.32 -34.34
CA GLU A 847 0.28 -5.02 -35.06
C GLU A 847 0.17 -5.30 -36.56
N LYS A 848 -0.68 -6.24 -36.97
CA LYS A 848 -0.98 -6.53 -38.38
C LYS A 848 -2.01 -5.56 -39.01
N GLY A 849 -2.54 -4.63 -38.21
CA GLY A 849 -3.40 -3.54 -38.68
C GLY A 849 -4.89 -3.68 -38.32
N VAL A 850 -5.30 -4.73 -37.63
CA VAL A 850 -6.69 -4.88 -37.18
C VAL A 850 -6.95 -3.90 -36.03
N LYS A 851 -8.00 -3.10 -36.12
CA LYS A 851 -8.31 -2.09 -35.10
C LYS A 851 -8.63 -2.74 -33.74
N LEU A 852 -8.13 -2.16 -32.65
CA LEU A 852 -8.29 -2.69 -31.28
C LEU A 852 -9.74 -2.77 -30.80
N ASP A 853 -10.61 -1.87 -31.24
CA ASP A 853 -12.04 -1.83 -30.94
C ASP A 853 -12.82 -3.01 -31.53
N ARG A 854 -12.22 -3.70 -32.50
CA ARG A 854 -12.75 -4.90 -33.13
C ARG A 854 -12.26 -6.22 -32.51
N LEU A 855 -11.33 -6.17 -31.54
CA LEU A 855 -10.70 -7.31 -30.90
C LEU A 855 -11.09 -7.40 -29.44
N ILE A 856 -12.10 -8.18 -29.13
CA ILE A 856 -12.70 -8.29 -27.79
C ILE A 856 -12.02 -9.42 -27.04
N VAL A 857 -11.45 -9.15 -25.86
CA VAL A 857 -10.70 -10.15 -25.08
C VAL A 857 -11.50 -10.61 -23.89
N PHE A 858 -11.67 -11.93 -23.77
CA PHE A 858 -12.15 -12.64 -22.59
C PHE A 858 -11.08 -13.58 -22.05
N TYR A 859 -11.14 -13.89 -20.76
CA TYR A 859 -10.21 -14.80 -20.12
C TYR A 859 -10.88 -15.54 -18.99
N TYR A 860 -10.67 -16.83 -18.94
CA TYR A 860 -11.40 -17.73 -18.06
C TYR A 860 -10.48 -18.61 -17.19
N GLY A 861 -9.14 -18.49 -17.33
CA GLY A 861 -8.22 -19.35 -16.60
C GLY A 861 -8.58 -20.83 -16.81
N GLU A 862 -8.69 -21.56 -15.74
CA GLU A 862 -9.08 -22.99 -15.72
C GLU A 862 -10.59 -23.24 -15.56
N THR A 863 -11.41 -22.17 -15.46
CA THR A 863 -12.84 -22.29 -15.10
C THR A 863 -13.74 -22.88 -16.19
N ARG A 864 -13.26 -22.92 -17.44
CA ARG A 864 -14.02 -23.45 -18.59
C ARG A 864 -13.23 -24.53 -19.32
N PRO A 865 -13.04 -25.71 -18.73
CA PRO A 865 -12.36 -26.83 -19.40
C PRO A 865 -13.27 -27.45 -20.49
N ILE A 866 -12.66 -27.82 -21.63
CA ILE A 866 -13.34 -28.58 -22.70
C ILE A 866 -12.99 -30.06 -22.69
N ALA A 867 -12.00 -30.43 -21.86
CA ALA A 867 -11.56 -31.82 -21.71
C ALA A 867 -11.17 -32.10 -20.26
N ASP A 868 -11.05 -33.38 -19.90
CA ASP A 868 -10.73 -33.82 -18.56
C ASP A 868 -9.30 -33.42 -18.16
N ASN A 869 -9.18 -32.57 -17.16
CA ASN A 869 -7.91 -32.11 -16.60
C ASN A 869 -7.08 -33.20 -15.88
N ALA A 870 -7.66 -34.36 -15.60
CA ALA A 870 -6.95 -35.51 -15.02
C ALA A 870 -5.93 -36.10 -15.98
N THR A 871 -6.20 -36.04 -17.31
CA THR A 871 -5.33 -36.61 -18.36
C THR A 871 -4.35 -35.56 -18.90
N ALA A 872 -3.21 -36.02 -19.41
CA ALA A 872 -2.23 -35.11 -20.01
C ALA A 872 -2.77 -34.52 -21.33
N GLU A 873 -3.50 -35.31 -22.09
CA GLU A 873 -4.15 -34.96 -23.35
C GLU A 873 -5.28 -33.95 -23.11
N GLY A 874 -6.08 -34.15 -22.05
CA GLY A 874 -7.14 -33.22 -21.66
C GLY A 874 -6.59 -31.88 -21.22
N ARG A 875 -5.54 -31.85 -20.42
CA ARG A 875 -4.87 -30.62 -20.05
C ARG A 875 -4.28 -29.90 -21.27
N GLN A 876 -3.74 -30.62 -22.25
CA GLN A 876 -3.27 -30.03 -23.50
C GLN A 876 -4.40 -29.30 -24.24
N LYS A 877 -5.58 -29.91 -24.35
CA LYS A 877 -6.75 -29.28 -24.97
C LYS A 877 -7.29 -28.09 -24.21
N ASN A 878 -7.17 -28.12 -22.89
CA ASN A 878 -7.64 -27.00 -22.06
C ASN A 878 -6.73 -25.76 -22.14
N ARG A 879 -5.44 -25.91 -22.46
CA ARG A 879 -4.48 -24.82 -22.73
C ARG A 879 -4.68 -24.27 -24.15
N ARG A 880 -5.70 -23.47 -24.36
CA ARG A 880 -6.09 -22.93 -25.64
C ARG A 880 -6.46 -21.44 -25.59
N VAL A 881 -6.56 -20.84 -26.75
CA VAL A 881 -7.21 -19.54 -26.98
C VAL A 881 -8.25 -19.73 -28.06
N GLU A 882 -9.51 -19.58 -27.74
CA GLU A 882 -10.64 -19.65 -28.69
C GLU A 882 -10.83 -18.32 -29.41
N MET A 883 -11.29 -18.40 -30.65
CA MET A 883 -11.58 -17.24 -31.51
C MET A 883 -12.98 -17.39 -32.10
N LYS A 884 -13.78 -16.32 -32.06
CA LYS A 884 -15.14 -16.31 -32.61
C LYS A 884 -15.43 -14.98 -33.30
N ILE A 885 -15.96 -15.03 -34.52
CA ILE A 885 -16.46 -13.82 -35.18
C ILE A 885 -17.82 -13.44 -34.60
N VAL A 886 -18.03 -12.17 -34.33
CA VAL A 886 -19.30 -11.59 -33.90
C VAL A 886 -19.66 -10.39 -34.78
N PHE A 887 -20.97 -10.22 -35.01
CA PHE A 887 -21.56 -9.13 -35.78
C PHE A 887 -22.33 -8.21 -34.83
N GLU A 888 -22.35 -6.94 -35.09
CA GLU A 888 -23.19 -5.97 -34.36
C GLU A 888 -24.27 -5.42 -35.24
#